data_b3e08fcf96868e78dec8752682eace7a
#
_entry.id   b3e08fcf96868e78dec8752682eace7a
#
_cell.length_a   1.000
_cell.length_b   1.000
_cell.length_c   1.000
_cell.angle_alpha   90.00
_cell.angle_beta   90.00
_cell.angle_gamma   90.00
#
_symmetry.space_group_name_H-M   'P 1'
#
loop_
_entity.id
_entity.type
_entity.pdbx_description
1 polymer ?
#
loop_
_entity_poly.entity_id
_entity_poly.type
_entity_poly.pdbx_seq_one_letter_code
_entity_poly.pdbx_strand_id
1 'polypeptide(L)'
;LGLLREEEGLAARVLDSLDITVEDVRANVARIVGQGEEVTTGQIPFTPRAKKVLELALREALSLGHNYIGTEHILLGLVRENEGVAARILLDFDADAEKIRNEIIRMLSGPGRRSQSGGAAAPAGAGSPEAKKSSKLLDQFGRNLTKLATEGKLDPVVGRHTEVERMMQILVRRMKNNPVLIGEPGVGKTAVVEGLAQRISSGQVPDLLKNKQIYTLDLAALVAGSKYRGEFEERLKKVMKEIGQRGDIILFIDELHNLVGAGAAEGAIDAASILKPALARGELQTIGATTLDEYRKYLERDSALERRFQQVRVEEPSVEDTVQILRGLRDRYEAHHRIRITDEAMEAAAELSSRYIQDRHLPDKAIDLIDEAASRLRIKTMAAPPAQRELEEEIERVRKEKEAAIEGQDFEAAANLRDEERKLANEKREAEESWSEGEGAKEQPSIGEEEIADIVSMWTGIPVFKLTEAESQKLIRMEEELHKRVIGQDVAIAAVSRAIRRARAGIKDPKRPSGSFIFLGPSGVGKTELARTLAAFLFGDEGAMIQVDMSEYMEKHSVSRLVGSPPGYIGYDEGGQLTEAVRRKPYSVILLDEIEKAHPDVFNILLQVLEEGKLTDSQGRKVDFRNTIVIMTSNIGAATIAKNQNFGFSQAEDESGQSYDDMKGKIMGELKRVFRPELLNRIDEVIVFHKLSREQILHIVDFMLNRLREQLEQHEVTIELTESAKELLVQEGYDPAMGARPLRRAIQRILEDPLADFVLAQQMQPGSTILVNRKDGSDEVTMDIVPPTPDAPPADLAEVGE
;
A
#
# COMPACT_ATOMS: atom_id res chain seq x y z
N LEU A 1 46.89 -9.36 -4.89
CA LEU A 1 47.45 -9.08 -3.56
C LEU A 1 46.36 -8.69 -2.56
N GLY A 2 45.40 -7.77 -2.92
CA GLY A 2 44.33 -7.37 -2.03
C GLY A 2 43.44 -8.56 -1.59
N LEU A 3 43.06 -9.44 -2.51
CA LEU A 3 42.26 -10.63 -2.21
C LEU A 3 42.95 -11.61 -1.26
N LEU A 4 44.29 -11.73 -1.34
CA LEU A 4 45.09 -12.57 -0.47
C LEU A 4 45.29 -11.94 0.91
N ARG A 5 45.13 -10.64 1.05
CA ARG A 5 45.21 -9.89 2.31
C ARG A 5 43.96 -9.99 3.16
N GLU A 6 42.83 -10.29 2.51
CA GLU A 6 41.55 -10.54 3.15
C GLU A 6 41.49 -12.02 3.57
N GLU A 7 42.16 -12.35 4.66
CA GLU A 7 42.37 -13.72 5.14
C GLU A 7 41.07 -14.49 5.45
N GLU A 8 40.03 -13.77 5.87
CA GLU A 8 38.68 -14.34 6.08
C GLU A 8 37.89 -14.59 4.77
N GLY A 9 38.32 -13.98 3.67
CA GLY A 9 37.66 -14.07 2.37
C GLY A 9 37.75 -15.47 1.74
N LEU A 10 36.68 -15.89 1.05
CA LEU A 10 36.63 -17.18 0.36
C LEU A 10 37.74 -17.28 -0.72
N ALA A 11 38.05 -16.16 -1.39
CA ALA A 11 39.11 -16.12 -2.40
C ALA A 11 40.50 -16.44 -1.81
N ALA A 12 40.84 -15.93 -0.62
CA ALA A 12 42.10 -16.22 0.03
C ALA A 12 42.24 -17.71 0.35
N ARG A 13 41.17 -18.32 0.90
CA ARG A 13 41.12 -19.75 1.20
C ARG A 13 41.22 -20.63 -0.04
N VAL A 14 40.63 -20.22 -1.14
CA VAL A 14 40.74 -20.93 -2.44
C VAL A 14 42.17 -20.86 -2.97
N LEU A 15 42.81 -19.70 -2.92
CA LEU A 15 44.19 -19.51 -3.37
C LEU A 15 45.19 -20.27 -2.49
N ASP A 16 44.96 -20.29 -1.18
CA ASP A 16 45.72 -21.07 -0.23
C ASP A 16 45.59 -22.59 -0.48
N SER A 17 44.39 -23.07 -0.81
CA SER A 17 44.14 -24.47 -1.20
C SER A 17 44.82 -24.90 -2.51
N LEU A 18 45.27 -23.93 -3.31
CA LEU A 18 46.04 -24.11 -4.53
C LEU A 18 47.52 -23.81 -4.37
N ASP A 19 48.01 -23.75 -3.11
CA ASP A 19 49.41 -23.47 -2.70
C ASP A 19 49.93 -22.13 -3.23
N ILE A 20 49.05 -21.14 -3.38
CA ILE A 20 49.41 -19.77 -3.84
C ILE A 20 49.51 -18.83 -2.62
N THR A 21 50.73 -18.49 -2.23
CA THR A 21 51.01 -17.65 -1.06
C THR A 21 51.09 -16.16 -1.42
N VAL A 22 50.90 -15.28 -0.43
CA VAL A 22 51.03 -13.82 -0.59
C VAL A 22 52.46 -13.46 -1.01
N GLU A 23 53.47 -14.17 -0.51
CA GLU A 23 54.87 -13.92 -0.75
C GLU A 23 55.24 -14.24 -2.18
N ASP A 24 54.80 -15.37 -2.71
CA ASP A 24 55.04 -15.79 -4.08
C ASP A 24 54.38 -14.86 -5.09
N VAL A 25 53.16 -14.46 -4.82
CA VAL A 25 52.46 -13.49 -5.68
C VAL A 25 53.12 -12.12 -5.62
N ARG A 26 53.60 -11.69 -4.44
CA ARG A 26 54.32 -10.42 -4.30
C ARG A 26 55.65 -10.42 -5.08
N ALA A 27 56.40 -11.52 -5.02
CA ALA A 27 57.63 -11.67 -5.78
C ALA A 27 57.40 -11.62 -7.30
N ASN A 28 56.36 -12.27 -7.80
CA ASN A 28 55.99 -12.25 -9.20
C ASN A 28 55.44 -10.88 -9.66
N VAL A 29 54.67 -10.17 -8.81
CA VAL A 29 54.24 -8.78 -9.12
C VAL A 29 55.45 -7.86 -9.19
N ALA A 30 56.38 -7.91 -8.26
CA ALA A 30 57.61 -7.11 -8.27
C ALA A 30 58.46 -7.37 -9.52
N ARG A 31 58.52 -8.63 -9.98
CA ARG A 31 59.24 -8.98 -11.21
C ARG A 31 58.58 -8.47 -12.49
N ILE A 32 57.24 -8.41 -12.54
CA ILE A 32 56.53 -8.04 -13.77
C ILE A 32 56.31 -6.52 -13.86
N VAL A 33 55.97 -5.90 -12.72
CA VAL A 33 55.52 -4.49 -12.66
C VAL A 33 56.60 -3.55 -12.16
N GLY A 34 57.62 -4.09 -11.44
CA GLY A 34 58.63 -3.30 -10.77
C GLY A 34 58.15 -2.73 -9.40
N GLN A 35 59.13 -2.09 -8.67
CA GLN A 35 58.79 -1.34 -7.46
C GLN A 35 58.63 0.14 -7.83
N GLY A 36 57.44 0.71 -7.55
CA GLY A 36 57.20 2.13 -7.76
C GLY A 36 57.84 2.96 -6.65
N GLU A 37 58.35 4.11 -7.02
CA GLU A 37 59.08 5.06 -6.14
C GLU A 37 58.16 6.09 -5.45
N GLU A 38 56.90 6.21 -5.79
CA GLU A 38 56.01 7.24 -5.26
C GLU A 38 54.80 6.64 -4.51
N VAL A 39 54.57 7.13 -3.29
CA VAL A 39 53.38 6.91 -2.50
C VAL A 39 52.37 8.00 -2.90
N THR A 40 51.43 7.69 -3.74
CA THR A 40 50.27 8.56 -4.03
C THR A 40 49.31 8.62 -2.88
N THR A 41 49.22 9.76 -2.22
CA THR A 41 48.15 10.07 -1.22
C THR A 41 46.94 10.61 -1.95
N GLY A 42 45.89 9.79 -2.11
CA GLY A 42 44.62 10.18 -2.74
C GLY A 42 43.79 8.96 -3.21
N GLN A 43 42.54 9.17 -3.55
CA GLN A 43 41.68 8.12 -4.16
C GLN A 43 42.24 7.74 -5.54
N ILE A 44 42.76 6.54 -5.65
CA ILE A 44 43.31 6.01 -6.90
C ILE A 44 42.17 5.60 -7.82
N PRO A 45 41.99 6.19 -9.02
CA PRO A 45 40.91 5.85 -9.92
C PRO A 45 41.12 4.44 -10.49
N PHE A 46 40.01 3.71 -10.66
CA PHE A 46 40.03 2.39 -11.28
C PHE A 46 40.49 2.45 -12.73
N THR A 47 41.44 1.62 -13.09
CA THR A 47 41.84 1.45 -14.50
C THR A 47 40.67 0.84 -15.30
N PRO A 48 40.62 1.01 -16.63
CA PRO A 48 39.59 0.40 -17.47
C PRO A 48 39.47 -1.12 -17.29
N ARG A 49 40.60 -1.80 -17.08
CA ARG A 49 40.62 -3.25 -16.81
C ARG A 49 40.06 -3.58 -15.44
N ALA A 50 40.37 -2.80 -14.40
CA ALA A 50 39.78 -3.00 -13.06
C ALA A 50 38.26 -2.85 -13.08
N LYS A 51 37.72 -1.88 -13.84
CA LYS A 51 36.25 -1.75 -14.05
C LYS A 51 35.67 -2.96 -14.73
N LYS A 52 36.33 -3.47 -15.78
CA LYS A 52 35.92 -4.70 -16.49
C LYS A 52 35.91 -5.93 -15.59
N VAL A 53 36.88 -6.06 -14.69
CA VAL A 53 36.92 -7.16 -13.69
C VAL A 53 35.73 -7.08 -12.74
N LEU A 54 35.35 -5.87 -12.28
CA LEU A 54 34.20 -5.69 -11.40
C LEU A 54 32.87 -6.00 -12.13
N GLU A 55 32.74 -5.64 -13.40
CA GLU A 55 31.60 -6.03 -14.22
C GLU A 55 31.52 -7.55 -14.43
N LEU A 56 32.65 -8.21 -14.65
CA LEU A 56 32.70 -9.65 -14.76
C LEU A 56 32.39 -10.33 -13.42
N ALA A 57 32.87 -9.78 -12.30
CA ALA A 57 32.55 -10.25 -10.95
C ALA A 57 31.04 -10.19 -10.66
N LEU A 58 30.36 -9.09 -11.08
CA LEU A 58 28.90 -8.98 -10.98
C LEU A 58 28.19 -10.07 -11.79
N ARG A 59 28.65 -10.33 -13.02
CA ARG A 59 28.08 -11.40 -13.87
C ARG A 59 28.27 -12.78 -13.26
N GLU A 60 29.44 -13.05 -12.66
CA GLU A 60 29.71 -14.32 -11.98
C GLU A 60 28.85 -14.47 -10.71
N ALA A 61 28.66 -13.41 -9.93
CA ALA A 61 27.77 -13.41 -8.76
C ALA A 61 26.33 -13.78 -9.19
N LEU A 62 25.82 -13.13 -10.22
CA LEU A 62 24.49 -13.43 -10.77
C LEU A 62 24.40 -14.86 -11.33
N SER A 63 25.47 -15.36 -11.98
CA SER A 63 25.51 -16.72 -12.53
C SER A 63 25.53 -17.81 -11.43
N LEU A 64 26.04 -17.48 -10.24
CA LEU A 64 26.07 -18.36 -9.07
C LEU A 64 24.81 -18.19 -8.18
N GLY A 65 23.88 -17.29 -8.56
CA GLY A 65 22.65 -17.05 -7.83
C GLY A 65 22.82 -16.20 -6.56
N HIS A 66 23.92 -15.45 -6.46
CA HIS A 66 24.22 -14.59 -5.32
C HIS A 66 23.76 -13.15 -5.59
N ASN A 67 23.20 -12.50 -4.57
CA ASN A 67 22.76 -11.09 -4.63
C ASN A 67 23.82 -10.09 -4.11
N TYR A 68 25.03 -10.57 -3.81
CA TYR A 68 26.18 -9.78 -3.36
C TYR A 68 27.43 -10.15 -4.15
N ILE A 69 28.40 -9.24 -4.19
CA ILE A 69 29.71 -9.48 -4.79
C ILE A 69 30.72 -9.77 -3.68
N GLY A 70 31.05 -11.03 -3.47
CA GLY A 70 32.09 -11.45 -2.53
C GLY A 70 33.48 -11.53 -3.17
N THR A 71 34.48 -11.83 -2.36
CA THR A 71 35.88 -11.98 -2.80
C THR A 71 36.05 -13.08 -3.85
N GLU A 72 35.29 -14.15 -3.76
CA GLU A 72 35.20 -15.25 -4.75
C GLU A 72 34.76 -14.79 -6.13
N HIS A 73 33.79 -13.88 -6.19
CA HIS A 73 33.30 -13.36 -7.46
C HIS A 73 34.32 -12.42 -8.12
N ILE A 74 35.08 -11.66 -7.31
CA ILE A 74 36.16 -10.81 -7.81
C ILE A 74 37.30 -11.68 -8.34
N LEU A 75 37.62 -12.80 -7.68
CA LEU A 75 38.62 -13.73 -8.16
C LEU A 75 38.22 -14.36 -9.49
N LEU A 76 36.95 -14.78 -9.63
CA LEU A 76 36.42 -15.30 -10.90
C LEU A 76 36.44 -14.24 -12.01
N GLY A 77 36.10 -12.99 -11.69
CA GLY A 77 36.21 -11.87 -12.61
C GLY A 77 37.61 -11.58 -13.09
N LEU A 78 38.62 -11.67 -12.19
CA LEU A 78 40.04 -11.54 -12.51
C LEU A 78 40.53 -12.61 -13.49
N VAL A 79 40.15 -13.84 -13.26
CA VAL A 79 40.59 -14.96 -14.08
C VAL A 79 39.89 -14.91 -15.47
N ARG A 80 38.66 -14.47 -15.51
CA ARG A 80 37.88 -14.38 -16.75
C ARG A 80 38.29 -13.20 -17.66
N GLU A 81 38.87 -12.15 -17.08
CA GLU A 81 39.45 -11.03 -17.84
C GLU A 81 40.66 -11.45 -18.69
N ASN A 82 41.45 -12.44 -18.23
CA ASN A 82 42.51 -13.22 -18.92
C ASN A 82 43.67 -12.39 -19.56
N GLU A 83 43.58 -11.08 -19.68
CA GLU A 83 44.63 -10.24 -20.28
C GLU A 83 45.46 -9.46 -19.22
N GLY A 84 45.03 -9.47 -17.94
CA GLY A 84 45.64 -8.73 -16.86
C GLY A 84 46.87 -9.41 -16.26
N VAL A 85 47.72 -8.62 -15.60
CA VAL A 85 48.88 -9.14 -14.89
C VAL A 85 48.48 -10.17 -13.83
N ALA A 86 47.35 -9.98 -13.16
CA ALA A 86 46.84 -10.90 -12.14
C ALA A 86 46.48 -12.28 -12.75
N ALA A 87 45.84 -12.29 -13.92
CA ALA A 87 45.50 -13.51 -14.63
C ALA A 87 46.72 -14.28 -15.07
N ARG A 88 47.76 -13.59 -15.58
CA ARG A 88 49.05 -14.19 -15.97
C ARG A 88 49.74 -14.83 -14.77
N ILE A 89 49.81 -14.15 -13.63
CA ILE A 89 50.40 -14.66 -12.40
C ILE A 89 49.69 -15.93 -11.95
N LEU A 90 48.35 -15.99 -12.00
CA LEU A 90 47.58 -17.16 -11.64
C LEU A 90 47.85 -18.34 -12.61
N LEU A 91 48.01 -18.08 -13.89
CA LEU A 91 48.41 -19.07 -14.90
C LEU A 91 49.85 -19.58 -14.67
N ASP A 92 50.78 -18.71 -14.25
CA ASP A 92 52.15 -19.13 -13.90
C ASP A 92 52.19 -20.09 -12.71
N PHE A 93 51.17 -20.08 -11.83
CA PHE A 93 50.95 -21.03 -10.73
C PHE A 93 50.07 -22.23 -11.15
N ASP A 94 49.84 -22.48 -12.42
CA ASP A 94 49.00 -23.56 -12.92
C ASP A 94 47.53 -23.53 -12.38
N ALA A 95 47.06 -22.34 -11.95
CA ALA A 95 45.72 -22.06 -11.47
C ALA A 95 44.90 -21.46 -12.59
N ASP A 96 44.30 -22.33 -13.45
CA ASP A 96 43.44 -21.91 -14.53
C ASP A 96 42.01 -21.59 -14.05
N ALA A 97 41.20 -20.99 -14.96
CA ALA A 97 39.86 -20.58 -14.67
C ALA A 97 38.93 -21.70 -14.19
N GLU A 98 39.10 -22.89 -14.73
CA GLU A 98 38.29 -24.06 -14.36
C GLU A 98 38.66 -24.61 -13.00
N LYS A 99 39.96 -24.69 -12.70
CA LYS A 99 40.44 -25.14 -11.38
C LYS A 99 39.94 -24.20 -10.28
N ILE A 100 40.10 -22.90 -10.44
CA ILE A 100 39.65 -21.90 -9.48
C ILE A 100 38.14 -21.96 -9.31
N ARG A 101 37.36 -22.04 -10.41
CA ARG A 101 35.92 -22.15 -10.35
C ARG A 101 35.43 -23.42 -9.66
N ASN A 102 36.02 -24.54 -9.96
CA ASN A 102 35.67 -25.82 -9.32
C ASN A 102 35.98 -25.80 -7.81
N GLU A 103 37.09 -25.17 -7.41
CA GLU A 103 37.45 -25.06 -6.00
C GLU A 103 36.54 -24.09 -5.25
N ILE A 104 36.13 -22.95 -5.87
CA ILE A 104 35.13 -22.06 -5.33
C ILE A 104 33.80 -22.79 -5.12
N ILE A 105 33.30 -23.50 -6.14
CA ILE A 105 32.06 -24.28 -6.06
C ILE A 105 32.15 -25.33 -4.95
N ARG A 106 33.31 -26.00 -4.83
CA ARG A 106 33.57 -27.01 -3.79
C ARG A 106 33.48 -26.40 -2.40
N MET A 107 34.08 -25.24 -2.17
CA MET A 107 34.07 -24.56 -0.88
C MET A 107 32.69 -23.96 -0.52
N LEU A 108 31.95 -23.44 -1.52
CA LEU A 108 30.58 -22.97 -1.35
C LEU A 108 29.61 -24.13 -1.05
N SER A 109 29.91 -25.34 -1.50
CA SER A 109 29.05 -26.53 -1.31
C SER A 109 29.19 -27.19 0.07
N GLY A 110 30.12 -26.75 0.94
CA GLY A 110 30.36 -27.25 2.30
C GLY A 110 31.00 -28.65 2.35
N PRO A 111 31.55 -29.09 3.51
CA PRO A 111 32.24 -30.38 3.66
C PRO A 111 31.25 -31.53 3.74
N GLY A 112 30.85 -32.08 2.59
CA GLY A 112 29.91 -33.18 2.54
C GLY A 112 29.77 -33.88 1.18
N ARG A 113 30.89 -34.28 0.54
CA ARG A 113 30.94 -35.43 -0.36
C ARG A 113 32.35 -35.65 -0.93
N ARG A 114 33.11 -36.52 -0.25
CA ARG A 114 34.29 -37.15 -0.86
C ARG A 114 33.81 -38.04 -2.00
N SER A 115 34.14 -37.71 -3.23
CA SER A 115 34.13 -38.63 -4.36
C SER A 115 35.47 -39.37 -4.40
N GLN A 116 35.46 -40.63 -4.01
CA GLN A 116 36.54 -41.55 -4.34
C GLN A 116 36.32 -42.11 -5.73
N SER A 117 37.21 -41.81 -6.63
CA SER A 117 37.42 -42.55 -7.87
C SER A 117 38.51 -43.58 -7.62
N GLY A 118 38.22 -44.84 -7.81
CA GLY A 118 39.23 -45.91 -7.78
C GLY A 118 38.55 -47.29 -7.76
N GLY A 119 38.64 -48.05 -8.90
CA GLY A 119 37.94 -49.29 -9.14
C GLY A 119 38.43 -50.49 -8.34
N ALA A 120 37.56 -51.50 -8.26
CA ALA A 120 37.77 -52.92 -8.50
C ALA A 120 36.53 -53.72 -8.11
N ALA A 121 36.34 -54.87 -8.81
CA ALA A 121 35.15 -55.67 -8.89
C ALA A 121 34.81 -56.52 -7.66
N ALA A 122 33.44 -56.60 -7.41
CA ALA A 122 32.60 -57.75 -6.95
C ALA A 122 33.05 -58.65 -5.75
N PRO A 123 32.13 -59.31 -4.96
CA PRO A 123 30.81 -59.81 -5.33
C PRO A 123 29.70 -59.59 -4.24
N ALA A 124 28.49 -59.97 -4.62
CA ALA A 124 27.17 -59.97 -4.04
C ALA A 124 26.99 -60.34 -2.57
N GLY A 125 26.07 -59.68 -1.90
CA GLY A 125 25.48 -60.10 -0.60
C GLY A 125 24.55 -59.08 0.01
N ALA A 126 23.22 -59.33 -0.12
CA ALA A 126 22.12 -59.00 0.81
C ALA A 126 21.88 -57.55 1.31
N GLY A 127 20.82 -56.99 0.85
CA GLY A 127 19.78 -56.25 1.63
C GLY A 127 20.19 -55.04 2.47
N SER A 128 19.96 -53.82 1.93
CA SER A 128 19.77 -52.60 2.74
C SER A 128 18.89 -51.60 2.01
N PRO A 129 18.06 -50.80 2.72
CA PRO A 129 16.93 -50.12 2.13
C PRO A 129 17.31 -48.95 1.21
N GLU A 130 16.46 -48.77 0.22
CA GLU A 130 16.53 -47.82 -0.88
C GLU A 130 17.01 -46.40 -0.50
N ALA A 131 18.17 -46.06 -1.04
CA ALA A 131 18.56 -44.65 -1.14
C ALA A 131 17.58 -43.94 -2.05
N LYS A 132 16.76 -43.06 -1.49
CA LYS A 132 15.81 -42.20 -2.20
C LYS A 132 16.53 -41.44 -3.33
N LYS A 133 16.21 -41.78 -4.58
CA LYS A 133 16.77 -41.17 -5.79
C LYS A 133 16.37 -39.67 -5.82
N SER A 134 17.28 -38.76 -5.50
CA SER A 134 17.09 -37.31 -5.77
C SER A 134 17.07 -37.09 -7.28
N SER A 135 16.10 -36.33 -7.75
CA SER A 135 15.95 -36.01 -9.18
C SER A 135 16.75 -34.74 -9.48
N LYS A 136 17.89 -34.88 -10.17
CA LYS A 136 18.77 -33.74 -10.47
C LYS A 136 18.09 -32.68 -11.37
N LEU A 137 17.18 -33.07 -12.26
CA LEU A 137 16.48 -32.19 -13.19
C LEU A 137 15.29 -31.48 -12.50
N LEU A 138 14.50 -32.21 -11.73
CA LEU A 138 13.39 -31.64 -10.99
C LEU A 138 13.86 -30.69 -9.87
N ASP A 139 14.95 -31.04 -9.18
CA ASP A 139 15.55 -30.18 -8.15
C ASP A 139 16.13 -28.88 -8.72
N GLN A 140 16.38 -28.81 -10.03
CA GLN A 140 16.84 -27.62 -10.74
C GLN A 140 15.68 -26.64 -11.09
N PHE A 141 14.48 -27.17 -11.40
CA PHE A 141 13.34 -26.40 -11.89
C PHE A 141 12.13 -26.41 -10.94
N GLY A 142 12.27 -27.01 -9.76
CA GLY A 142 11.19 -27.14 -8.81
C GLY A 142 11.69 -27.37 -7.39
N ARG A 143 10.77 -27.22 -6.43
CA ARG A 143 11.02 -27.44 -5.00
C ARG A 143 10.28 -28.69 -4.53
N ASN A 144 10.96 -29.57 -3.80
CA ASN A 144 10.34 -30.74 -3.19
C ASN A 144 9.67 -30.36 -1.87
N LEU A 145 8.35 -30.16 -1.87
CA LEU A 145 7.59 -29.79 -0.68
C LEU A 145 7.59 -30.90 0.38
N THR A 146 7.55 -32.16 -0.01
CA THR A 146 7.59 -33.29 0.94
C THR A 146 8.94 -33.38 1.67
N LYS A 147 10.05 -33.05 0.98
CA LYS A 147 11.36 -32.94 1.61
C LYS A 147 11.44 -31.77 2.58
N LEU A 148 10.95 -30.59 2.18
CA LEU A 148 10.88 -29.42 3.03
C LEU A 148 10.01 -29.67 4.28
N ALA A 149 8.89 -30.43 4.12
CA ALA A 149 8.07 -30.87 5.24
C ALA A 149 8.86 -31.76 6.21
N THR A 150 9.64 -32.70 5.68
CA THR A 150 10.48 -33.57 6.53
C THR A 150 11.59 -32.80 7.25
N GLU A 151 12.11 -31.74 6.66
CA GLU A 151 13.10 -30.83 7.22
C GLU A 151 12.49 -29.80 8.19
N GLY A 152 11.16 -29.77 8.37
CA GLY A 152 10.48 -28.80 9.23
C GLY A 152 10.51 -27.35 8.71
N LYS A 153 10.77 -27.15 7.41
CA LYS A 153 10.90 -25.83 6.80
C LYS A 153 9.59 -25.23 6.28
N LEU A 154 8.51 -26.03 6.22
CA LEU A 154 7.19 -25.55 5.83
C LEU A 154 6.46 -24.94 7.02
N ASP A 155 5.62 -23.96 6.74
CA ASP A 155 4.76 -23.33 7.72
C ASP A 155 3.69 -24.31 8.21
N PRO A 156 3.26 -24.23 9.48
CA PRO A 156 2.17 -25.05 9.99
C PRO A 156 0.85 -24.67 9.30
N VAL A 157 0.12 -25.66 8.83
CA VAL A 157 -1.16 -25.45 8.15
C VAL A 157 -2.30 -25.66 9.13
N VAL A 158 -3.07 -24.62 9.37
CA VAL A 158 -4.20 -24.58 10.34
C VAL A 158 -5.51 -24.45 9.58
N GLY A 159 -6.55 -25.16 10.02
CA GLY A 159 -7.94 -24.96 9.59
C GLY A 159 -8.29 -25.55 8.21
N ARG A 160 -7.35 -26.17 7.46
CA ARG A 160 -7.58 -26.66 6.08
C ARG A 160 -7.77 -28.18 5.97
N HIS A 161 -8.31 -28.80 7.02
CA HIS A 161 -8.46 -30.26 7.07
C HIS A 161 -9.38 -30.82 6.00
N THR A 162 -10.48 -30.13 5.71
CA THR A 162 -11.51 -30.55 4.74
C THR A 162 -11.00 -30.51 3.31
N GLU A 163 -10.27 -29.48 2.96
CA GLU A 163 -9.68 -29.30 1.61
C GLU A 163 -8.57 -30.32 1.38
N VAL A 164 -7.69 -30.54 2.36
CA VAL A 164 -6.63 -31.55 2.28
C VAL A 164 -7.22 -32.95 2.17
N GLU A 165 -8.27 -33.31 2.95
CA GLU A 165 -8.96 -34.58 2.81
C GLU A 165 -9.61 -34.74 1.43
N ARG A 166 -10.23 -33.69 0.93
CA ARG A 166 -10.83 -33.70 -0.40
C ARG A 166 -9.80 -33.89 -1.49
N MET A 167 -8.64 -33.26 -1.39
CA MET A 167 -7.52 -33.49 -2.31
C MET A 167 -7.05 -34.94 -2.28
N MET A 168 -6.86 -35.54 -1.08
CA MET A 168 -6.48 -36.93 -0.94
C MET A 168 -7.49 -37.87 -1.58
N GLN A 169 -8.79 -37.65 -1.35
CA GLN A 169 -9.87 -38.42 -1.97
C GLN A 169 -9.81 -38.36 -3.51
N ILE A 170 -9.50 -37.19 -4.08
CA ILE A 170 -9.39 -37.02 -5.53
C ILE A 170 -8.16 -37.71 -6.09
N LEU A 171 -6.99 -37.55 -5.43
CA LEU A 171 -5.72 -38.15 -5.88
C LEU A 171 -5.77 -39.69 -5.93
N VAL A 172 -6.60 -40.31 -5.10
CA VAL A 172 -6.77 -41.78 -5.06
C VAL A 172 -7.76 -42.30 -6.10
N ARG A 173 -8.51 -41.43 -6.78
CA ARG A 173 -9.47 -41.85 -7.81
C ARG A 173 -8.80 -42.47 -9.03
N ARG A 174 -9.51 -43.38 -9.69
CA ARG A 174 -9.05 -43.99 -10.94
C ARG A 174 -9.12 -43.01 -12.13
N MET A 175 -10.10 -42.12 -12.12
CA MET A 175 -10.33 -41.08 -13.13
C MET A 175 -10.59 -39.73 -12.47
N LYS A 176 -10.29 -38.64 -13.15
CA LYS A 176 -10.36 -37.27 -12.61
C LYS A 176 -9.58 -37.15 -11.29
N ASN A 177 -8.35 -37.70 -11.31
CA ASN A 177 -7.48 -37.80 -10.14
C ASN A 177 -6.54 -36.60 -9.98
N ASN A 178 -6.77 -35.50 -10.71
CA ASN A 178 -6.03 -34.26 -10.58
C ASN A 178 -6.92 -33.21 -9.88
N PRO A 179 -6.68 -32.87 -8.64
CA PRO A 179 -7.38 -31.77 -7.97
C PRO A 179 -6.92 -30.42 -8.52
N VAL A 180 -7.85 -29.49 -8.65
CA VAL A 180 -7.55 -28.08 -8.90
C VAL A 180 -8.16 -27.25 -7.78
N LEU A 181 -7.30 -26.53 -7.08
CA LEU A 181 -7.68 -25.59 -6.01
C LEU A 181 -8.16 -24.29 -6.63
N ILE A 182 -9.39 -23.91 -6.35
CA ILE A 182 -10.02 -22.72 -6.89
C ILE A 182 -10.37 -21.80 -5.73
N GLY A 183 -9.86 -20.59 -5.76
CA GLY A 183 -10.13 -19.56 -4.75
C GLY A 183 -9.50 -18.24 -5.12
N GLU A 184 -9.89 -17.20 -4.42
CA GLU A 184 -9.35 -15.86 -4.60
C GLU A 184 -7.84 -15.80 -4.27
N PRO A 185 -7.11 -14.80 -4.79
CA PRO A 185 -5.71 -14.61 -4.41
C PRO A 185 -5.58 -14.39 -2.89
N GLY A 186 -4.55 -14.97 -2.27
CA GLY A 186 -4.29 -14.77 -0.85
C GLY A 186 -5.10 -15.63 0.13
N VAL A 187 -6.04 -16.50 -0.33
CA VAL A 187 -6.81 -17.39 0.56
C VAL A 187 -6.03 -18.61 1.08
N GLY A 188 -4.78 -18.78 0.68
CA GLY A 188 -3.93 -19.87 1.15
C GLY A 188 -4.01 -21.15 0.33
N LYS A 189 -4.22 -21.12 -0.99
CA LYS A 189 -4.23 -22.30 -1.88
C LYS A 189 -2.95 -23.10 -1.79
N THR A 190 -1.79 -22.47 -1.79
CA THR A 190 -0.48 -23.10 -1.67
C THR A 190 -0.31 -23.78 -0.32
N ALA A 191 -0.79 -23.16 0.78
CA ALA A 191 -0.76 -23.74 2.13
C ALA A 191 -1.53 -25.07 2.22
N VAL A 192 -2.65 -25.23 1.47
CA VAL A 192 -3.38 -26.50 1.43
C VAL A 192 -2.51 -27.64 0.85
N VAL A 193 -1.70 -27.35 -0.17
CA VAL A 193 -0.76 -28.32 -0.77
C VAL A 193 0.40 -28.64 0.17
N GLU A 194 0.92 -27.62 0.85
CA GLU A 194 1.93 -27.80 1.89
C GLU A 194 1.43 -28.67 3.05
N GLY A 195 0.16 -28.46 3.46
CA GLY A 195 -0.50 -29.32 4.45
C GLY A 195 -0.60 -30.79 3.99
N LEU A 196 -0.86 -31.02 2.70
CA LEU A 196 -0.82 -32.38 2.16
C LEU A 196 0.61 -32.94 2.21
N ALA A 197 1.63 -32.14 1.88
CA ALA A 197 3.03 -32.56 1.94
C ALA A 197 3.45 -32.92 3.39
N GLN A 198 2.99 -32.16 4.39
CA GLN A 198 3.21 -32.46 5.81
C GLN A 198 2.54 -33.79 6.24
N ARG A 199 1.29 -34.03 5.80
CA ARG A 199 0.60 -35.30 6.09
C ARG A 199 1.28 -36.50 5.40
N ILE A 200 1.79 -36.34 4.19
CA ILE A 200 2.59 -37.38 3.51
C ILE A 200 3.87 -37.68 4.31
N SER A 201 4.57 -36.64 4.73
CA SER A 201 5.80 -36.74 5.52
C SER A 201 5.56 -37.42 6.87
N SER A 202 4.44 -37.13 7.57
CA SER A 202 4.06 -37.75 8.84
C SER A 202 3.38 -39.12 8.69
N GLY A 203 3.15 -39.58 7.45
CA GLY A 203 2.49 -40.86 7.19
C GLY A 203 0.98 -40.88 7.39
N GLN A 204 0.35 -39.74 7.65
CA GLN A 204 -1.10 -39.59 7.91
C GLN A 204 -1.90 -39.52 6.61
N VAL A 205 -1.61 -40.42 5.67
CA VAL A 205 -2.25 -40.47 4.35
C VAL A 205 -2.57 -41.92 3.98
N PRO A 206 -3.52 -42.18 3.07
CA PRO A 206 -3.78 -43.51 2.52
C PRO A 206 -2.54 -44.16 1.96
N ASP A 207 -2.46 -45.49 1.98
CA ASP A 207 -1.28 -46.27 1.58
C ASP A 207 -0.80 -45.92 0.16
N LEU A 208 -1.70 -45.58 -0.75
CA LEU A 208 -1.39 -45.16 -2.13
C LEU A 208 -0.61 -43.85 -2.21
N LEU A 209 -0.65 -43.02 -1.17
CA LEU A 209 0.02 -41.72 -1.12
C LEU A 209 1.26 -41.71 -0.21
N LYS A 210 1.53 -42.74 0.61
CA LYS A 210 2.62 -42.78 1.60
C LYS A 210 4.01 -42.57 1.00
N ASN A 211 4.23 -43.00 -0.25
CA ASN A 211 5.53 -42.90 -0.91
C ASN A 211 5.56 -41.82 -2.00
N LYS A 212 4.57 -41.00 -2.09
CA LYS A 212 4.50 -39.92 -3.06
C LYS A 212 5.31 -38.70 -2.59
N GLN A 213 5.86 -37.97 -3.55
CA GLN A 213 6.59 -36.72 -3.33
C GLN A 213 5.88 -35.62 -4.10
N ILE A 214 5.65 -34.48 -3.46
CA ILE A 214 5.05 -33.29 -4.10
C ILE A 214 6.17 -32.36 -4.52
N TYR A 215 6.23 -32.06 -5.80
CA TYR A 215 7.14 -31.08 -6.39
C TYR A 215 6.37 -29.88 -6.93
N THR A 216 6.76 -28.68 -6.53
CA THR A 216 6.29 -27.44 -7.18
C THR A 216 7.09 -27.24 -8.46
N LEU A 217 6.41 -26.97 -9.57
CA LEU A 217 7.06 -26.62 -10.83
C LEU A 217 7.12 -25.11 -11.00
N ASP A 218 8.32 -24.56 -11.12
CA ASP A 218 8.54 -23.16 -11.45
C ASP A 218 8.64 -22.98 -12.97
N LEU A 219 7.56 -22.47 -13.55
CA LEU A 219 7.49 -22.23 -14.99
C LEU A 219 8.41 -21.08 -15.43
N ALA A 220 8.61 -20.08 -14.57
CA ALA A 220 9.48 -18.96 -14.87
C ALA A 220 10.95 -19.42 -14.94
N ALA A 221 11.36 -20.31 -14.03
CA ALA A 221 12.69 -20.91 -14.04
C ALA A 221 12.93 -21.79 -15.30
N LEU A 222 11.88 -22.44 -15.79
CA LEU A 222 11.97 -23.25 -17.03
C LEU A 222 12.16 -22.39 -18.28
N VAL A 223 11.54 -21.21 -18.32
CA VAL A 223 11.66 -20.25 -19.42
C VAL A 223 12.97 -19.46 -19.32
N ALA A 224 13.45 -19.18 -18.11
CA ALA A 224 14.66 -18.41 -17.89
C ALA A 224 15.88 -19.05 -18.55
N GLY A 225 16.58 -18.26 -19.36
CA GLY A 225 17.78 -18.70 -20.09
C GLY A 225 17.51 -19.53 -21.35
N SER A 226 16.25 -19.75 -21.77
CA SER A 226 15.95 -20.30 -23.09
C SER A 226 15.92 -19.18 -24.12
N LYS A 227 16.87 -19.18 -25.06
CA LYS A 227 16.90 -18.22 -26.17
C LYS A 227 15.90 -18.56 -27.29
N TYR A 228 15.49 -19.82 -27.38
CA TYR A 228 14.62 -20.32 -28.42
C TYR A 228 13.47 -21.15 -27.83
N ARG A 229 12.30 -21.05 -28.45
CA ARG A 229 11.09 -21.84 -28.13
C ARG A 229 11.36 -23.34 -27.97
N GLY A 230 12.19 -23.91 -28.82
CA GLY A 230 12.52 -25.35 -28.78
C GLY A 230 13.27 -25.80 -27.54
N GLU A 231 14.09 -24.93 -26.92
CA GLU A 231 14.83 -25.29 -25.72
C GLU A 231 13.91 -25.45 -24.51
N PHE A 232 12.92 -24.59 -24.35
CA PHE A 232 11.90 -24.71 -23.30
C PHE A 232 11.08 -25.99 -23.47
N GLU A 233 10.61 -26.27 -24.72
CA GLU A 233 9.84 -27.45 -25.00
C GLU A 233 10.64 -28.73 -24.70
N GLU A 234 11.93 -28.75 -25.04
CA GLU A 234 12.82 -29.86 -24.74
C GLU A 234 13.06 -30.07 -23.25
N ARG A 235 13.27 -28.96 -22.48
CA ARG A 235 13.40 -29.01 -21.02
C ARG A 235 12.14 -29.56 -20.36
N LEU A 236 10.97 -29.03 -20.76
CA LEU A 236 9.68 -29.47 -20.21
C LEU A 236 9.44 -30.95 -20.56
N LYS A 237 9.74 -31.41 -21.79
CA LYS A 237 9.63 -32.82 -22.18
C LYS A 237 10.56 -33.72 -21.38
N LYS A 238 11.78 -33.28 -21.05
CA LYS A 238 12.71 -34.02 -20.21
C LYS A 238 12.19 -34.17 -18.80
N VAL A 239 11.68 -33.05 -18.19
CA VAL A 239 11.06 -33.08 -16.87
C VAL A 239 9.87 -34.02 -16.85
N MET A 240 8.99 -33.96 -17.86
CA MET A 240 7.80 -34.82 -17.97
C MET A 240 8.17 -36.28 -18.10
N LYS A 241 9.20 -36.61 -18.88
CA LYS A 241 9.69 -37.98 -19.04
C LYS A 241 10.24 -38.52 -17.71
N GLU A 242 10.95 -37.71 -16.95
CA GLU A 242 11.48 -38.10 -15.65
C GLU A 242 10.35 -38.36 -14.65
N ILE A 243 9.34 -37.49 -14.58
CA ILE A 243 8.16 -37.67 -13.72
C ILE A 243 7.43 -38.97 -14.07
N GLY A 244 7.20 -39.21 -15.36
CA GLY A 244 6.51 -40.43 -15.85
C GLY A 244 7.28 -41.73 -15.54
N GLN A 245 8.62 -41.68 -15.57
CA GLN A 245 9.47 -42.85 -15.24
C GLN A 245 9.51 -43.18 -13.75
N ARG A 246 9.42 -42.16 -12.90
CA ARG A 246 9.46 -42.31 -11.45
C ARG A 246 8.13 -42.80 -10.87
N GLY A 247 7.02 -42.25 -11.32
CA GLY A 247 5.68 -42.62 -10.86
C GLY A 247 5.34 -42.31 -9.40
N ASP A 248 6.30 -41.84 -8.61
CA ASP A 248 6.14 -41.45 -7.20
C ASP A 248 5.92 -39.95 -7.01
N ILE A 249 5.90 -39.17 -8.10
CA ILE A 249 5.82 -37.71 -8.08
C ILE A 249 4.39 -37.22 -8.31
N ILE A 250 3.97 -36.27 -7.51
CA ILE A 250 2.78 -35.44 -7.72
C ILE A 250 3.29 -34.03 -8.02
N LEU A 251 2.91 -33.49 -9.17
CA LEU A 251 3.33 -32.18 -9.61
C LEU A 251 2.35 -31.11 -9.09
N PHE A 252 2.84 -30.11 -8.37
CA PHE A 252 2.06 -28.95 -8.03
C PHE A 252 2.37 -27.81 -8.99
N ILE A 253 1.34 -27.23 -9.57
CA ILE A 253 1.42 -26.11 -10.51
C ILE A 253 0.56 -24.99 -9.95
N ASP A 254 1.23 -23.97 -9.44
CA ASP A 254 0.55 -22.74 -9.09
C ASP A 254 0.26 -21.92 -10.34
N GLU A 255 -0.80 -21.11 -10.30
CA GLU A 255 -1.26 -20.35 -11.46
C GLU A 255 -1.41 -21.22 -12.72
N LEU A 256 -2.13 -22.33 -12.59
CA LEU A 256 -2.34 -23.31 -13.65
C LEU A 256 -2.81 -22.70 -14.98
N HIS A 257 -3.49 -21.56 -14.94
CA HIS A 257 -3.96 -20.82 -16.10
C HIS A 257 -2.81 -20.30 -16.98
N ASN A 258 -1.64 -20.03 -16.42
CA ASN A 258 -0.46 -19.61 -17.18
C ASN A 258 0.04 -20.69 -18.14
N LEU A 259 -0.21 -21.94 -17.80
CA LEU A 259 0.10 -23.07 -18.68
C LEU A 259 -0.84 -23.19 -19.88
N VAL A 260 -2.11 -22.81 -19.69
CA VAL A 260 -3.18 -23.01 -20.67
C VAL A 260 -3.41 -21.76 -21.50
N GLY A 261 -3.18 -20.56 -20.93
CA GLY A 261 -3.48 -19.27 -21.53
C GLY A 261 -2.32 -18.60 -22.28
N ALA A 262 -1.11 -19.09 -22.12
CA ALA A 262 0.09 -18.49 -22.72
C ALA A 262 0.15 -18.55 -24.27
N GLY A 263 -0.80 -19.21 -24.92
CA GLY A 263 -0.86 -19.35 -26.39
C GLY A 263 -1.59 -18.24 -27.14
N ALA A 264 -2.18 -17.24 -26.45
CA ALA A 264 -3.02 -16.21 -27.09
C ALA A 264 -2.25 -15.00 -27.66
N ALA A 265 -0.98 -14.81 -27.31
CA ALA A 265 -0.13 -13.79 -27.91
C ALA A 265 0.79 -14.42 -28.96
N GLU A 266 0.94 -13.78 -30.11
CA GLU A 266 1.85 -14.24 -31.19
C GLU A 266 3.27 -14.41 -30.60
N GLY A 267 3.70 -15.68 -30.49
CA GLY A 267 5.01 -16.05 -29.93
C GLY A 267 4.99 -16.66 -28.51
N ALA A 268 3.84 -16.78 -27.85
CA ALA A 268 3.74 -17.39 -26.53
C ALA A 268 3.90 -18.93 -26.58
N ILE A 269 4.55 -19.47 -25.56
CA ILE A 269 4.95 -20.88 -25.46
C ILE A 269 3.73 -21.70 -25.03
N ASP A 270 3.27 -22.60 -25.87
CA ASP A 270 2.14 -23.50 -25.57
C ASP A 270 2.63 -24.74 -24.78
N ALA A 271 2.85 -24.54 -23.49
CA ALA A 271 3.16 -25.62 -22.56
C ALA A 271 1.98 -26.62 -22.42
N ALA A 272 0.75 -26.16 -22.69
CA ALA A 272 -0.43 -27.00 -22.63
C ALA A 272 -0.39 -28.14 -23.67
N SER A 273 0.14 -27.91 -24.86
CA SER A 273 0.26 -28.92 -25.90
C SER A 273 1.15 -30.12 -25.47
N ILE A 274 2.12 -29.89 -24.58
CA ILE A 274 3.03 -30.90 -24.05
C ILE A 274 2.40 -31.64 -22.88
N LEU A 275 1.70 -30.94 -21.99
CA LEU A 275 1.10 -31.50 -20.79
C LEU A 275 -0.21 -32.26 -21.06
N LYS A 276 -1.05 -31.75 -21.96
CA LYS A 276 -2.34 -32.38 -22.31
C LYS A 276 -2.24 -33.88 -22.62
N PRO A 277 -1.30 -34.37 -23.49
CA PRO A 277 -1.18 -35.79 -23.74
C PRO A 277 -0.81 -36.60 -22.50
N ALA A 278 0.09 -36.14 -21.67
CA ALA A 278 0.52 -36.82 -20.44
C ALA A 278 -0.60 -36.91 -19.41
N LEU A 279 -1.35 -35.82 -19.23
CA LEU A 279 -2.56 -35.74 -18.38
C LEU A 279 -3.66 -36.65 -18.95
N ALA A 280 -3.82 -36.68 -20.28
CA ALA A 280 -4.82 -37.50 -20.93
C ALA A 280 -4.57 -39.02 -20.78
N ARG A 281 -3.30 -39.45 -20.79
CA ARG A 281 -2.91 -40.84 -20.58
C ARG A 281 -2.85 -41.26 -19.11
N GLY A 282 -2.95 -40.27 -18.16
CA GLY A 282 -2.83 -40.58 -16.74
C GLY A 282 -1.38 -40.85 -16.29
N GLU A 283 -0.39 -40.48 -17.11
CA GLU A 283 1.04 -40.61 -16.82
C GLU A 283 1.53 -39.59 -15.80
N LEU A 284 0.72 -38.54 -15.54
CA LEU A 284 1.02 -37.44 -14.69
C LEU A 284 -0.11 -37.24 -13.65
N GLN A 285 0.25 -37.21 -12.38
CA GLN A 285 -0.61 -36.72 -11.29
C GLN A 285 -0.27 -35.26 -10.99
N THR A 286 -1.27 -34.40 -11.05
CA THR A 286 -1.06 -32.95 -10.91
C THR A 286 -2.07 -32.35 -9.91
N ILE A 287 -1.61 -31.44 -9.07
CA ILE A 287 -2.41 -30.53 -8.29
C ILE A 287 -2.28 -29.15 -8.93
N GLY A 288 -3.36 -28.54 -9.33
CA GLY A 288 -3.37 -27.18 -9.86
C GLY A 288 -3.91 -26.19 -8.84
N ALA A 289 -3.50 -24.92 -8.91
CA ALA A 289 -4.12 -23.81 -8.21
C ALA A 289 -4.41 -22.68 -9.19
N THR A 290 -5.58 -22.03 -9.06
CA THR A 290 -6.01 -20.92 -9.92
C THR A 290 -7.16 -20.15 -9.27
N THR A 291 -7.56 -19.02 -9.85
CA THR A 291 -8.78 -18.31 -9.46
C THR A 291 -10.01 -18.87 -10.19
N LEU A 292 -11.21 -18.51 -9.72
CA LEU A 292 -12.45 -18.98 -10.35
C LEU A 292 -12.63 -18.42 -11.76
N ASP A 293 -12.29 -17.17 -11.98
CA ASP A 293 -12.43 -16.50 -13.27
C ASP A 293 -11.46 -17.06 -14.30
N GLU A 294 -10.21 -17.30 -13.91
CA GLU A 294 -9.19 -17.92 -14.76
C GLU A 294 -9.52 -19.38 -15.07
N TYR A 295 -10.08 -20.10 -14.08
CA TYR A 295 -10.53 -21.46 -14.31
C TYR A 295 -11.61 -21.50 -15.39
N ARG A 296 -12.63 -20.62 -15.30
CA ARG A 296 -13.69 -20.50 -16.31
C ARG A 296 -13.17 -20.07 -17.67
N LYS A 297 -12.25 -19.12 -17.69
CA LYS A 297 -11.72 -18.54 -18.91
C LYS A 297 -10.84 -19.52 -19.70
N TYR A 298 -10.02 -20.32 -19.02
CA TYR A 298 -8.96 -21.12 -19.64
C TYR A 298 -9.18 -22.63 -19.53
N LEU A 299 -9.57 -23.16 -18.37
CA LEU A 299 -9.67 -24.61 -18.17
C LEU A 299 -11.05 -25.16 -18.53
N GLU A 300 -12.13 -24.51 -18.17
CA GLU A 300 -13.49 -24.96 -18.47
C GLU A 300 -13.81 -24.94 -19.97
N ARG A 301 -13.17 -24.07 -20.72
CA ARG A 301 -13.30 -24.03 -22.20
C ARG A 301 -12.58 -25.17 -22.90
N ASP A 302 -11.61 -25.81 -22.25
CA ASP A 302 -10.87 -26.94 -22.78
C ASP A 302 -11.44 -28.27 -22.29
N SER A 303 -12.26 -28.91 -23.08
CA SER A 303 -12.97 -30.16 -22.74
C SER A 303 -12.03 -31.33 -22.40
N ALA A 304 -10.78 -31.29 -22.85
CA ALA A 304 -9.80 -32.32 -22.53
C ALA A 304 -9.23 -32.15 -21.13
N LEU A 305 -9.02 -30.93 -20.68
CA LEU A 305 -8.56 -30.60 -19.32
C LEU A 305 -9.70 -30.69 -18.31
N GLU A 306 -10.88 -30.17 -18.61
CA GLU A 306 -12.06 -30.22 -17.75
C GLU A 306 -12.39 -31.64 -17.30
N ARG A 307 -12.26 -32.61 -18.21
CA ARG A 307 -12.52 -34.03 -17.88
C ARG A 307 -11.44 -34.66 -16.99
N ARG A 308 -10.32 -34.01 -16.75
CA ARG A 308 -9.18 -34.55 -16.00
C ARG A 308 -9.00 -33.90 -14.64
N PHE A 309 -9.45 -32.67 -14.51
CA PHE A 309 -9.38 -31.94 -13.25
C PHE A 309 -10.68 -32.04 -12.47
N GLN A 310 -10.54 -32.09 -11.14
CA GLN A 310 -11.66 -32.01 -10.20
C GLN A 310 -11.49 -30.80 -9.31
N GLN A 311 -12.47 -29.95 -9.27
CA GLN A 311 -12.47 -28.72 -8.49
C GLN A 311 -12.50 -28.99 -6.97
N VAL A 312 -11.67 -28.26 -6.25
CA VAL A 312 -11.68 -28.13 -4.78
C VAL A 312 -11.73 -26.62 -4.49
N ARG A 313 -12.82 -26.18 -3.90
CA ARG A 313 -12.96 -24.77 -3.53
C ARG A 313 -12.19 -24.51 -2.26
N VAL A 314 -11.41 -23.42 -2.26
CA VAL A 314 -10.69 -22.88 -1.10
C VAL A 314 -11.29 -21.51 -0.83
N GLU A 315 -12.13 -21.46 0.19
CA GLU A 315 -12.81 -20.24 0.59
C GLU A 315 -11.92 -19.40 1.52
N GLU A 316 -12.23 -18.11 1.62
CA GLU A 316 -11.60 -17.20 2.57
C GLU A 316 -11.86 -17.70 4.00
N PRO A 317 -10.84 -17.85 4.87
CA PRO A 317 -11.04 -18.29 6.24
C PRO A 317 -11.82 -17.24 7.04
N SER A 318 -12.49 -17.68 8.10
CA SER A 318 -13.10 -16.76 9.06
C SER A 318 -12.04 -15.95 9.82
N VAL A 319 -12.47 -14.87 10.48
CA VAL A 319 -11.57 -14.08 11.35
C VAL A 319 -10.98 -14.98 12.44
N GLU A 320 -11.78 -15.84 13.05
CA GLU A 320 -11.37 -16.78 14.09
C GLU A 320 -10.33 -17.80 13.58
N ASP A 321 -10.55 -18.37 12.39
CA ASP A 321 -9.59 -19.28 11.76
C ASP A 321 -8.29 -18.53 11.41
N THR A 322 -8.39 -17.29 10.98
CA THR A 322 -7.24 -16.44 10.67
C THR A 322 -6.38 -16.18 11.90
N VAL A 323 -6.99 -15.89 13.05
CA VAL A 323 -6.25 -15.75 14.34
C VAL A 323 -5.50 -17.05 14.67
N GLN A 324 -6.12 -18.22 14.44
CA GLN A 324 -5.42 -19.49 14.67
C GLN A 324 -4.25 -19.70 13.69
N ILE A 325 -4.40 -19.29 12.44
CA ILE A 325 -3.32 -19.33 11.45
C ILE A 325 -2.16 -18.41 11.90
N LEU A 326 -2.45 -17.19 12.31
CA LEU A 326 -1.46 -16.24 12.81
C LEU A 326 -0.73 -16.76 14.05
N ARG A 327 -1.44 -17.37 14.99
CA ARG A 327 -0.83 -18.05 16.16
C ARG A 327 0.12 -19.17 15.75
N GLY A 328 -0.21 -19.91 14.72
CA GLY A 328 0.67 -20.95 14.18
C GLY A 328 1.94 -20.40 13.52
N LEU A 329 1.87 -19.20 12.95
CA LEU A 329 3.00 -18.55 12.27
C LEU A 329 3.87 -17.71 13.21
N ARG A 330 3.35 -17.32 14.38
CA ARG A 330 3.96 -16.37 15.32
C ARG A 330 5.45 -16.63 15.57
N ASP A 331 5.81 -17.83 15.98
CA ASP A 331 7.19 -18.14 16.39
C ASP A 331 8.21 -17.90 15.27
N ARG A 332 7.79 -18.08 14.00
CA ARG A 332 8.66 -17.83 12.83
C ARG A 332 8.84 -16.35 12.57
N TYR A 333 7.77 -15.56 12.67
CA TYR A 333 7.85 -14.11 12.50
C TYR A 333 8.61 -13.46 13.64
N GLU A 334 8.38 -13.90 14.89
CA GLU A 334 9.15 -13.45 16.06
C GLU A 334 10.64 -13.76 15.93
N ALA A 335 10.98 -14.96 15.45
CA ALA A 335 12.38 -15.34 15.22
C ALA A 335 13.04 -14.52 14.09
N HIS A 336 12.28 -14.22 13.01
CA HIS A 336 12.80 -13.45 11.88
C HIS A 336 13.03 -11.98 12.24
N HIS A 337 12.05 -11.34 12.89
CA HIS A 337 12.10 -9.92 13.21
C HIS A 337 12.76 -9.62 14.56
N ARG A 338 12.96 -10.64 15.42
CA ARG A 338 13.50 -10.53 16.79
C ARG A 338 12.66 -9.61 17.69
N ILE A 339 11.34 -9.68 17.55
CA ILE A 339 10.36 -8.94 18.31
C ILE A 339 9.27 -9.89 18.80
N ARG A 340 8.52 -9.47 19.81
CA ARG A 340 7.41 -10.25 20.35
C ARG A 340 6.09 -9.81 19.71
N ILE A 341 5.22 -10.75 19.35
CA ILE A 341 3.88 -10.49 18.80
C ILE A 341 2.85 -10.90 19.85
N THR A 342 2.03 -9.95 20.31
CA THR A 342 1.02 -10.24 21.33
C THR A 342 -0.21 -10.92 20.72
N ASP A 343 -1.04 -11.55 21.55
CA ASP A 343 -2.28 -12.16 21.10
C ASP A 343 -3.28 -11.09 20.63
N GLU A 344 -3.29 -9.93 21.27
CA GLU A 344 -4.09 -8.77 20.89
C GLU A 344 -3.72 -8.25 19.50
N ALA A 345 -2.43 -8.24 19.16
CA ALA A 345 -1.96 -7.86 17.83
C ALA A 345 -2.47 -8.81 16.74
N MET A 346 -2.49 -10.11 17.00
CA MET A 346 -3.00 -11.12 16.05
C MET A 346 -4.52 -11.01 15.85
N GLU A 347 -5.26 -10.79 16.93
CA GLU A 347 -6.70 -10.56 16.87
C GLU A 347 -7.01 -9.26 16.12
N ALA A 348 -6.30 -8.17 16.45
CA ALA A 348 -6.41 -6.90 15.75
C ALA A 348 -6.07 -7.03 14.26
N ALA A 349 -4.99 -7.73 13.89
CA ALA A 349 -4.61 -7.92 12.49
C ALA A 349 -5.71 -8.65 11.69
N ALA A 350 -6.32 -9.69 12.26
CA ALA A 350 -7.41 -10.41 11.61
C ALA A 350 -8.70 -9.58 11.50
N GLU A 351 -9.12 -8.91 12.57
CA GLU A 351 -10.34 -8.09 12.61
C GLU A 351 -10.23 -6.83 11.76
N LEU A 352 -9.14 -6.06 11.95
CA LEU A 352 -8.96 -4.78 11.26
C LEU A 352 -8.73 -5.01 9.77
N SER A 353 -7.95 -6.02 9.37
CA SER A 353 -7.79 -6.33 7.95
C SER A 353 -9.09 -6.78 7.31
N SER A 354 -9.89 -7.60 7.99
CA SER A 354 -11.20 -8.04 7.49
C SER A 354 -12.16 -6.87 7.28
N ARG A 355 -12.10 -5.89 8.20
CA ARG A 355 -13.01 -4.75 8.21
C ARG A 355 -12.58 -3.63 7.26
N TYR A 356 -11.29 -3.35 7.17
CA TYR A 356 -10.77 -2.15 6.53
C TYR A 356 -10.04 -2.39 5.20
N ILE A 357 -9.48 -3.58 4.97
CA ILE A 357 -8.78 -3.93 3.73
C ILE A 357 -9.66 -4.85 2.89
N GLN A 358 -10.19 -4.31 1.77
CA GLN A 358 -11.19 -5.01 0.95
C GLN A 358 -10.66 -5.54 -0.38
N ASP A 359 -9.54 -5.04 -0.83
CA ASP A 359 -8.89 -5.41 -2.09
C ASP A 359 -8.08 -6.72 -2.00
N ARG A 360 -7.93 -7.26 -0.79
CA ARG A 360 -7.21 -8.50 -0.51
C ARG A 360 -8.03 -9.42 0.39
N HIS A 361 -7.66 -10.70 0.44
CA HIS A 361 -8.37 -11.73 1.20
C HIS A 361 -7.57 -12.21 2.41
N LEU A 362 -8.29 -12.71 3.43
CA LEU A 362 -7.69 -13.42 4.54
C LEU A 362 -7.16 -14.79 4.06
N PRO A 363 -6.07 -15.31 4.66
CA PRO A 363 -5.30 -14.74 5.76
C PRO A 363 -4.18 -13.79 5.31
N ASP A 364 -3.90 -13.68 4.02
CA ASP A 364 -2.74 -12.99 3.43
C ASP A 364 -2.62 -11.54 3.92
N LYS A 365 -3.72 -10.76 3.84
CA LYS A 365 -3.74 -9.37 4.32
C LYS A 365 -3.46 -9.22 5.82
N ALA A 366 -3.83 -10.19 6.64
CA ALA A 366 -3.55 -10.15 8.07
C ALA A 366 -2.10 -10.54 8.38
N ILE A 367 -1.54 -11.47 7.62
CA ILE A 367 -0.12 -11.84 7.68
C ILE A 367 0.75 -10.67 7.28
N ASP A 368 0.43 -10.00 6.17
CA ASP A 368 1.16 -8.82 5.68
C ASP A 368 1.16 -7.68 6.70
N LEU A 369 0.04 -7.46 7.41
CA LEU A 369 -0.02 -6.44 8.48
C LEU A 369 0.96 -6.73 9.61
N ILE A 370 1.04 -7.98 10.05
CA ILE A 370 1.98 -8.40 11.11
C ILE A 370 3.41 -8.25 10.63
N ASP A 371 3.71 -8.69 9.40
CA ASP A 371 5.04 -8.62 8.83
C ASP A 371 5.54 -7.18 8.68
N GLU A 372 4.68 -6.27 8.19
CA GLU A 372 5.00 -4.86 8.05
C GLU A 372 5.11 -4.14 9.40
N ALA A 373 4.21 -4.41 10.34
CA ALA A 373 4.31 -3.86 11.70
C ALA A 373 5.61 -4.28 12.37
N ALA A 374 5.98 -5.56 12.22
CA ALA A 374 7.22 -6.11 12.73
C ALA A 374 8.45 -5.45 12.09
N SER A 375 8.45 -5.31 10.78
CA SER A 375 9.52 -4.64 10.05
C SER A 375 9.69 -3.19 10.47
N ARG A 376 8.58 -2.45 10.61
CA ARG A 376 8.58 -1.04 11.01
C ARG A 376 9.09 -0.86 12.43
N LEU A 377 8.61 -1.68 13.37
CA LEU A 377 9.07 -1.63 14.76
C LEU A 377 10.56 -1.93 14.85
N ARG A 378 11.04 -2.93 14.10
CA ARG A 378 12.46 -3.28 14.03
C ARG A 378 13.31 -2.12 13.49
N ILE A 379 12.88 -1.46 12.41
CA ILE A 379 13.57 -0.28 11.87
C ILE A 379 13.58 0.85 12.89
N LYS A 380 12.45 1.08 13.59
CA LYS A 380 12.35 2.13 14.62
C LYS A 380 13.28 1.85 15.81
N THR A 381 13.42 0.59 16.21
CA THR A 381 14.32 0.20 17.31
C THR A 381 15.79 0.18 16.90
N MET A 382 16.10 -0.08 15.62
CA MET A 382 17.45 -0.01 15.07
C MET A 382 17.88 1.42 14.69
N ALA A 383 16.96 2.36 14.57
CA ALA A 383 17.28 3.76 14.28
C ALA A 383 17.97 4.37 15.49
N ALA A 384 19.16 4.96 15.28
CA ALA A 384 19.88 5.69 16.32
C ALA A 384 18.97 6.71 16.99
N PRO A 385 19.03 6.86 18.34
CA PRO A 385 18.26 7.87 19.06
C PRO A 385 18.45 9.27 18.45
N PRO A 386 17.44 10.16 18.52
CA PRO A 386 17.55 11.53 17.99
C PRO A 386 18.82 12.25 18.45
N ALA A 387 19.21 12.08 19.71
CA ALA A 387 20.43 12.64 20.24
C ALA A 387 21.73 12.18 19.55
N GLN A 388 21.78 10.95 19.05
CA GLN A 388 22.93 10.46 18.29
C GLN A 388 22.97 11.04 16.88
N ARG A 389 21.82 11.29 16.27
CA ARG A 389 21.74 11.98 14.96
C ARG A 389 22.17 13.44 15.06
N GLU A 390 21.75 14.13 16.12
CA GLU A 390 22.18 15.50 16.38
C GLU A 390 23.71 15.60 16.55
N LEU A 391 24.30 14.65 17.30
CA LEU A 391 25.77 14.56 17.44
C LEU A 391 26.46 14.25 16.10
N GLU A 392 25.88 13.41 15.24
CA GLU A 392 26.42 13.15 13.91
C GLU A 392 26.38 14.38 13.01
N GLU A 393 25.29 15.12 13.01
CA GLU A 393 25.13 16.36 12.26
C GLU A 393 26.10 17.44 12.77
N GLU A 394 26.30 17.50 14.10
CA GLU A 394 27.28 18.43 14.69
C GLU A 394 28.72 18.06 14.32
N ILE A 395 29.08 16.78 14.40
CA ILE A 395 30.39 16.30 13.98
C ILE A 395 30.64 16.62 12.49
N GLU A 396 29.65 16.45 11.64
CA GLU A 396 29.77 16.74 10.21
C GLU A 396 29.89 18.25 9.94
N ARG A 397 29.20 19.09 10.73
CA ARG A 397 29.32 20.55 10.69
C ARG A 397 30.73 21.01 11.09
N VAL A 398 31.21 20.57 12.27
CA VAL A 398 32.53 20.89 12.78
C VAL A 398 33.64 20.41 11.82
N ARG A 399 33.44 19.27 11.18
CA ARG A 399 34.36 18.74 10.17
C ARG A 399 34.46 19.64 8.93
N LYS A 400 33.31 20.12 8.42
CA LYS A 400 33.28 21.09 7.30
C LYS A 400 33.93 22.40 7.64
N GLU A 401 33.69 22.91 8.86
CA GLU A 401 34.31 24.14 9.35
C GLU A 401 35.81 23.97 9.52
N LYS A 402 36.28 22.81 9.99
CA LYS A 402 37.71 22.47 10.08
C LYS A 402 38.36 22.43 8.69
N GLU A 403 37.73 21.83 7.68
CA GLU A 403 38.22 21.78 6.31
C GLU A 403 38.32 23.19 5.72
N ALA A 404 37.30 24.03 5.96
CA ALA A 404 37.33 25.43 5.52
C ALA A 404 38.45 26.26 6.22
N ALA A 405 38.71 26.04 7.52
CA ALA A 405 39.79 26.69 8.26
C ALA A 405 41.17 26.25 7.73
N ILE A 406 41.33 24.99 7.34
CA ILE A 406 42.58 24.48 6.71
C ILE A 406 42.80 25.11 5.34
N GLU A 407 41.77 25.23 4.51
CA GLU A 407 41.83 25.90 3.20
C GLU A 407 42.15 27.40 3.34
N GLY A 408 41.62 28.05 4.42
CA GLY A 408 41.90 29.43 4.79
C GLY A 408 43.25 29.66 5.44
N GLN A 409 44.07 28.60 5.67
CA GLN A 409 45.38 28.66 6.34
C GLN A 409 45.32 29.16 7.79
N ASP A 410 44.16 29.08 8.43
CA ASP A 410 43.99 29.39 9.86
C ASP A 410 44.22 28.12 10.69
N PHE A 411 45.48 27.82 10.97
CA PHE A 411 45.87 26.59 11.66
C PHE A 411 45.50 26.57 13.15
N GLU A 412 45.28 27.74 13.77
CA GLU A 412 44.86 27.87 15.16
C GLU A 412 43.37 27.52 15.31
N ALA A 413 42.51 28.03 14.42
CA ALA A 413 41.10 27.65 14.37
C ALA A 413 40.95 26.18 14.00
N ALA A 414 41.70 25.66 13.03
CA ALA A 414 41.66 24.26 12.66
C ALA A 414 42.08 23.30 13.78
N ALA A 415 43.02 23.70 14.67
CA ALA A 415 43.42 22.92 15.84
C ALA A 415 42.31 22.85 16.90
N ASN A 416 41.63 23.98 17.15
CA ASN A 416 40.49 24.03 18.08
C ASN A 416 39.31 23.20 17.60
N LEU A 417 38.94 23.31 16.32
CA LEU A 417 37.87 22.52 15.70
C LEU A 417 38.19 21.02 15.68
N ARG A 418 39.46 20.62 15.55
CA ARG A 418 39.86 19.22 15.67
C ARG A 418 39.67 18.67 17.07
N ASP A 419 39.96 19.48 18.11
CA ASP A 419 39.79 19.06 19.50
C ASP A 419 38.30 19.00 19.86
N GLU A 420 37.46 19.85 19.25
CA GLU A 420 36.00 19.82 19.36
C GLU A 420 35.41 18.59 18.64
N GLU A 421 35.82 18.29 17.40
CA GLU A 421 35.46 17.06 16.68
C GLU A 421 35.75 15.81 17.49
N ARG A 422 36.92 15.80 18.18
CA ARG A 422 37.35 14.68 19.01
C ARG A 422 36.50 14.53 20.27
N LYS A 423 36.05 15.64 20.88
CA LYS A 423 35.11 15.62 22.01
C LYS A 423 33.76 15.07 21.60
N LEU A 424 33.17 15.59 20.56
CA LEU A 424 31.88 15.13 20.02
C LEU A 424 31.94 13.65 19.60
N ALA A 425 33.04 13.19 19.00
CA ALA A 425 33.24 11.79 18.64
C ALA A 425 33.34 10.87 19.87
N ASN A 426 33.93 11.34 20.97
CA ASN A 426 33.95 10.61 22.21
C ASN A 426 32.58 10.57 22.90
N GLU A 427 31.86 11.68 22.91
CA GLU A 427 30.49 11.76 23.44
C GLU A 427 29.54 10.84 22.63
N LYS A 428 29.68 10.81 21.30
CA LYS A 428 28.94 9.85 20.46
C LYS A 428 29.26 8.41 20.85
N ARG A 429 30.54 8.06 21.05
CA ARG A 429 30.94 6.70 21.43
C ARG A 429 30.42 6.32 22.82
N GLU A 430 30.49 7.23 23.79
CA GLU A 430 29.95 7.00 25.13
C GLU A 430 28.40 6.84 25.10
N ALA A 431 27.73 7.61 24.25
CA ALA A 431 26.29 7.45 24.01
C ALA A 431 25.96 6.11 23.31
N GLU A 432 26.78 5.65 22.37
CA GLU A 432 26.64 4.34 21.73
C GLU A 432 26.89 3.20 22.71
N GLU A 433 27.93 3.28 23.53
CA GLU A 433 28.24 2.29 24.56
C GLU A 433 27.14 2.22 25.63
N SER A 434 26.66 3.38 26.12
CA SER A 434 25.56 3.43 27.08
C SER A 434 24.23 2.92 26.50
N TRP A 435 24.01 3.12 25.23
CA TRP A 435 22.83 2.59 24.53
C TRP A 435 22.93 1.08 24.34
N SER A 436 24.08 0.57 23.92
CA SER A 436 24.31 -0.86 23.77
C SER A 436 24.28 -1.64 25.09
N GLU A 437 24.77 -1.06 26.18
CA GLU A 437 24.69 -1.64 27.53
C GLU A 437 23.27 -1.54 28.13
N GLY A 438 22.48 -0.51 27.74
CA GLY A 438 21.10 -0.33 28.16
C GLY A 438 20.10 -1.24 27.42
N GLU A 439 20.38 -1.64 26.21
CA GLU A 439 19.52 -2.56 25.44
C GLU A 439 19.52 -4.00 25.96
N GLY A 440 20.55 -4.43 26.64
CA GLY A 440 20.62 -5.78 27.25
C GLY A 440 19.62 -6.01 28.37
N ALA A 441 18.96 -4.98 28.89
CA ALA A 441 18.02 -5.02 30.00
C ALA A 441 16.58 -4.61 29.63
N LYS A 442 16.31 -4.20 28.37
CA LYS A 442 14.95 -3.84 27.94
C LYS A 442 14.22 -5.09 27.42
N GLU A 443 12.98 -5.22 27.85
CA GLU A 443 12.02 -6.18 27.32
C GLU A 443 12.06 -6.11 25.77
N GLN A 444 12.05 -7.29 25.12
CA GLN A 444 11.97 -7.36 23.66
C GLN A 444 10.82 -6.48 23.17
N PRO A 445 11.03 -5.63 22.18
CA PRO A 445 9.97 -4.78 21.65
C PRO A 445 8.80 -5.66 21.23
N SER A 446 7.58 -5.29 21.63
CA SER A 446 6.38 -6.06 21.37
C SER A 446 5.44 -5.27 20.46
N ILE A 447 4.81 -5.99 19.53
CA ILE A 447 3.73 -5.47 18.70
C ILE A 447 2.42 -5.71 19.44
N GLY A 448 1.65 -4.65 19.63
CA GLY A 448 0.31 -4.66 20.17
C GLY A 448 -0.75 -4.29 19.12
N GLU A 449 -1.96 -4.04 19.59
CA GLU A 449 -3.08 -3.58 18.75
C GLU A 449 -2.80 -2.23 18.08
N GLU A 450 -2.08 -1.33 18.77
CA GLU A 450 -1.78 0.02 18.29
C GLU A 450 -0.88 0.02 17.05
N GLU A 451 0.18 -0.78 17.04
CA GLU A 451 1.08 -0.88 15.90
C GLU A 451 0.36 -1.42 14.67
N ILE A 452 -0.54 -2.39 14.86
CA ILE A 452 -1.35 -2.93 13.76
C ILE A 452 -2.34 -1.86 13.25
N ALA A 453 -2.99 -1.13 14.14
CA ALA A 453 -3.90 -0.05 13.77
C ALA A 453 -3.19 1.08 13.00
N ASP A 454 -1.94 1.38 13.38
CA ASP A 454 -1.07 2.33 12.67
C ASP A 454 -0.83 1.91 11.21
N ILE A 455 -0.50 0.63 10.98
CA ILE A 455 -0.28 0.13 9.61
C ILE A 455 -1.57 0.19 8.80
N VAL A 456 -2.69 -0.26 9.38
CA VAL A 456 -4.00 -0.19 8.70
C VAL A 456 -4.34 1.26 8.36
N SER A 457 -4.08 2.20 9.27
CA SER A 457 -4.29 3.63 9.03
C SER A 457 -3.43 4.15 7.87
N MET A 458 -2.17 3.72 7.80
CA MET A 458 -1.24 4.09 6.73
C MET A 458 -1.67 3.53 5.37
N TRP A 459 -2.14 2.28 5.32
CA TRP A 459 -2.57 1.64 4.06
C TRP A 459 -3.89 2.19 3.54
N THR A 460 -4.82 2.45 4.45
CA THR A 460 -6.20 2.82 4.10
C THR A 460 -6.44 4.33 4.15
N GLY A 461 -5.55 5.08 4.77
CA GLY A 461 -5.75 6.51 5.06
C GLY A 461 -6.75 6.78 6.18
N ILE A 462 -7.16 5.73 6.93
CA ILE A 462 -8.18 5.85 7.97
C ILE A 462 -7.50 5.81 9.33
N PRO A 463 -7.79 6.75 10.22
CA PRO A 463 -7.44 6.62 11.63
C PRO A 463 -8.25 5.47 12.26
N VAL A 464 -7.63 4.29 12.40
CA VAL A 464 -8.28 3.05 12.88
C VAL A 464 -8.19 2.89 14.40
N PHE A 465 -7.70 3.88 15.10
CA PHE A 465 -7.58 3.84 16.55
C PHE A 465 -8.94 3.59 17.21
N LYS A 466 -9.00 2.78 18.26
CA LYS A 466 -10.11 2.84 19.22
C LYS A 466 -10.31 4.32 19.52
N LEU A 467 -11.57 4.77 19.52
CA LEU A 467 -11.93 6.15 19.89
C LEU A 467 -11.07 6.54 21.08
N THR A 468 -9.94 7.16 20.80
CA THR A 468 -9.11 7.71 21.85
C THR A 468 -9.94 8.75 22.59
N GLU A 469 -9.61 9.01 23.83
CA GLU A 469 -10.27 10.06 24.59
C GLU A 469 -10.30 11.40 23.82
N ALA A 470 -9.23 11.67 23.06
CA ALA A 470 -9.12 12.82 22.16
C ALA A 470 -10.10 12.78 20.97
N GLU A 471 -10.33 11.61 20.34
CA GLU A 471 -11.31 11.48 19.24
C GLU A 471 -12.76 11.56 19.75
N SER A 472 -13.04 10.99 20.92
CA SER A 472 -14.33 11.14 21.56
C SER A 472 -14.62 12.60 21.85
N GLN A 473 -13.65 13.37 22.37
CA GLN A 473 -13.74 14.82 22.57
C GLN A 473 -13.91 15.57 21.24
N LYS A 474 -13.18 15.18 20.20
CA LYS A 474 -13.32 15.77 18.86
C LYS A 474 -14.74 15.56 18.31
N LEU A 475 -15.32 14.36 18.43
CA LEU A 475 -16.69 14.09 18.02
C LEU A 475 -17.74 14.85 18.86
N ILE A 476 -17.46 15.10 20.13
CA ILE A 476 -18.32 15.92 20.98
C ILE A 476 -18.31 17.39 20.51
N ARG A 477 -17.14 17.92 20.14
CA ARG A 477 -16.97 19.27 19.61
C ARG A 477 -17.27 19.41 18.12
N MET A 478 -17.76 18.35 17.48
CA MET A 478 -18.03 18.33 16.04
C MET A 478 -18.90 19.49 15.57
N GLU A 479 -19.92 19.89 16.34
CA GLU A 479 -20.81 20.99 16.00
C GLU A 479 -20.04 22.31 15.93
N GLU A 480 -19.19 22.60 16.92
CA GLU A 480 -18.33 23.78 16.96
C GLU A 480 -17.36 23.83 15.78
N GLU A 481 -16.73 22.72 15.45
CA GLU A 481 -15.81 22.63 14.32
C GLU A 481 -16.48 22.81 12.95
N LEU A 482 -17.69 22.26 12.79
CA LEU A 482 -18.48 22.48 11.57
C LEU A 482 -18.93 23.91 11.43
N HIS A 483 -19.29 24.60 12.55
CA HIS A 483 -19.67 26.00 12.56
C HIS A 483 -18.53 26.96 12.19
N LYS A 484 -17.27 26.59 12.35
CA LYS A 484 -16.14 27.40 11.88
C LYS A 484 -16.18 27.67 10.38
N ARG A 485 -16.76 26.76 9.60
CA ARG A 485 -16.83 26.84 8.12
C ARG A 485 -18.24 27.01 7.58
N VAL A 486 -19.24 26.47 8.27
CA VAL A 486 -20.64 26.54 7.85
C VAL A 486 -21.37 27.50 8.77
N ILE A 487 -21.69 28.67 8.23
CA ILE A 487 -22.33 29.74 8.97
C ILE A 487 -23.83 29.51 8.99
N GLY A 488 -24.41 29.56 10.17
CA GLY A 488 -25.82 29.26 10.41
C GLY A 488 -26.12 27.75 10.26
N GLN A 489 -27.35 27.39 9.95
CA GLN A 489 -27.79 26.00 9.74
C GLN A 489 -27.65 25.09 10.97
N ASP A 490 -27.83 25.68 12.20
CA ASP A 490 -27.59 24.99 13.48
C ASP A 490 -28.34 23.67 13.59
N VAL A 491 -29.62 23.65 13.16
CA VAL A 491 -30.45 22.44 13.18
C VAL A 491 -29.87 21.33 12.26
N ALA A 492 -29.38 21.74 11.09
CA ALA A 492 -28.78 20.81 10.13
C ALA A 492 -27.47 20.19 10.68
N ILE A 493 -26.59 21.03 11.23
CA ILE A 493 -25.32 20.63 11.82
C ILE A 493 -25.56 19.70 13.01
N ALA A 494 -26.47 20.06 13.92
CA ALA A 494 -26.80 19.23 15.08
C ALA A 494 -27.40 17.87 14.68
N ALA A 495 -28.24 17.82 13.64
CA ALA A 495 -28.83 16.58 13.15
C ALA A 495 -27.76 15.64 12.55
N VAL A 496 -26.88 16.17 11.68
CA VAL A 496 -25.75 15.42 11.11
C VAL A 496 -24.82 14.90 12.21
N SER A 497 -24.43 15.78 13.12
CA SER A 497 -23.51 15.44 14.22
C SER A 497 -24.06 14.32 15.13
N ARG A 498 -25.35 14.38 15.47
CA ARG A 498 -26.01 13.32 16.25
C ARG A 498 -26.03 11.97 15.51
N ALA A 499 -26.34 11.98 14.22
CA ALA A 499 -26.39 10.75 13.42
C ALA A 499 -25.01 10.11 13.30
N ILE A 500 -23.97 10.91 13.10
CA ILE A 500 -22.58 10.45 13.00
C ILE A 500 -22.07 9.95 14.35
N ARG A 501 -22.33 10.66 15.45
CA ARG A 501 -21.99 10.19 16.80
C ARG A 501 -22.64 8.82 17.09
N ARG A 502 -23.92 8.64 16.73
CA ARG A 502 -24.63 7.34 16.88
C ARG A 502 -23.99 6.23 16.06
N ALA A 503 -23.57 6.51 14.83
CA ALA A 503 -22.90 5.54 13.98
C ALA A 503 -21.51 5.16 14.50
N ARG A 504 -20.71 6.14 14.94
CA ARG A 504 -19.37 5.93 15.50
C ARG A 504 -19.39 5.23 16.88
N ALA A 505 -20.44 5.45 17.66
CA ALA A 505 -20.64 4.74 18.93
C ALA A 505 -21.07 3.26 18.76
N GLY A 506 -21.17 2.76 17.53
CA GLY A 506 -21.52 1.36 17.24
C GLY A 506 -23.00 1.01 17.48
N ILE A 507 -23.89 2.01 17.65
CA ILE A 507 -25.32 1.79 17.95
C ILE A 507 -26.14 1.58 16.65
N LYS A 508 -25.51 1.73 15.48
CA LYS A 508 -26.15 1.59 14.16
C LYS A 508 -25.95 0.17 13.60
N ASP A 509 -26.86 -0.27 12.73
CA ASP A 509 -26.74 -1.52 11.98
C ASP A 509 -25.42 -1.53 11.17
N PRO A 510 -24.50 -2.48 11.43
CA PRO A 510 -23.20 -2.55 10.76
C PRO A 510 -23.28 -2.87 9.25
N LYS A 511 -24.44 -3.26 8.76
CA LYS A 511 -24.66 -3.55 7.33
C LYS A 511 -24.92 -2.30 6.50
N ARG A 512 -25.26 -1.17 7.11
CA ARG A 512 -25.63 0.08 6.41
C ARG A 512 -24.47 1.06 6.33
N PRO A 513 -24.49 2.03 5.40
CA PRO A 513 -23.53 3.13 5.38
C PRO A 513 -23.45 3.86 6.72
N SER A 514 -22.29 4.44 7.06
CA SER A 514 -22.06 5.17 8.31
C SER A 514 -23.04 6.34 8.52
N GLY A 515 -23.52 6.96 7.43
CA GLY A 515 -24.56 7.99 7.45
C GLY A 515 -25.30 8.04 6.11
N SER A 516 -26.58 8.34 6.14
CA SER A 516 -27.38 8.57 4.93
C SER A 516 -28.31 9.76 5.14
N PHE A 517 -28.15 10.81 4.34
CA PHE A 517 -28.83 12.09 4.52
C PHE A 517 -29.45 12.60 3.23
N ILE A 518 -30.60 13.25 3.33
CA ILE A 518 -31.11 14.13 2.27
C ILE A 518 -31.05 15.58 2.76
N PHE A 519 -30.33 16.42 2.02
CA PHE A 519 -30.24 17.85 2.24
C PHE A 519 -31.19 18.59 1.33
N LEU A 520 -32.18 19.25 1.90
CA LEU A 520 -33.24 19.96 1.19
C LEU A 520 -33.11 21.45 1.41
N GLY A 521 -33.40 22.23 0.40
CA GLY A 521 -33.40 23.68 0.53
C GLY A 521 -33.00 24.41 -0.74
N PRO A 522 -33.11 25.76 -0.75
CA PRO A 522 -32.71 26.57 -1.88
C PRO A 522 -31.27 26.39 -2.30
N SER A 523 -30.95 26.89 -3.50
CA SER A 523 -29.53 26.92 -3.93
C SER A 523 -28.72 27.91 -3.07
N GLY A 524 -27.43 27.65 -2.87
CA GLY A 524 -26.50 28.58 -2.22
C GLY A 524 -26.67 28.78 -0.71
N VAL A 525 -27.35 27.85 0.00
CA VAL A 525 -27.54 27.91 1.47
C VAL A 525 -26.50 27.08 2.25
N GLY A 526 -25.51 26.47 1.57
CA GLY A 526 -24.41 25.76 2.23
C GLY A 526 -24.51 24.22 2.22
N LYS A 527 -25.43 23.58 1.45
CA LYS A 527 -25.58 22.11 1.38
C LYS A 527 -24.30 21.39 1.00
N THR A 528 -23.68 21.81 -0.10
CA THR A 528 -22.41 21.22 -0.59
C THR A 528 -21.23 21.55 0.32
N GLU A 529 -21.24 22.75 0.94
CA GLU A 529 -20.18 23.16 1.86
C GLU A 529 -20.18 22.35 3.16
N LEU A 530 -21.38 22.05 3.71
CA LEU A 530 -21.49 21.16 4.85
C LEU A 530 -20.95 19.75 4.53
N ALA A 531 -21.23 19.21 3.35
CA ALA A 531 -20.70 17.91 2.93
C ALA A 531 -19.17 17.92 2.80
N ARG A 532 -18.60 19.02 2.26
CA ARG A 532 -17.15 19.20 2.14
C ARG A 532 -16.46 19.33 3.50
N THR A 533 -17.03 20.18 4.36
CA THR A 533 -16.53 20.36 5.72
C THR A 533 -16.60 19.09 6.54
N LEU A 534 -17.65 18.29 6.34
CA LEU A 534 -17.81 16.98 6.95
C LEU A 534 -16.72 16.00 6.51
N ALA A 535 -16.39 15.97 5.21
CA ALA A 535 -15.31 15.14 4.68
C ALA A 535 -13.95 15.54 5.30
N ALA A 536 -13.64 16.83 5.32
CA ALA A 536 -12.42 17.35 5.94
C ALA A 536 -12.33 17.03 7.45
N PHE A 537 -13.44 17.17 8.18
CA PHE A 537 -13.49 16.90 9.61
C PHE A 537 -13.28 15.43 9.95
N LEU A 538 -13.99 14.52 9.23
CA LEU A 538 -13.99 13.10 9.55
C LEU A 538 -12.78 12.34 8.97
N PHE A 539 -12.31 12.75 7.80
CA PHE A 539 -11.29 12.04 7.04
C PHE A 539 -10.00 12.83 6.85
N GLY A 540 -9.94 14.06 7.38
CA GLY A 540 -8.73 14.89 7.35
C GLY A 540 -8.42 15.54 5.99
N ASP A 541 -9.19 15.24 4.93
CA ASP A 541 -8.98 15.74 3.59
C ASP A 541 -10.32 16.10 2.92
N GLU A 542 -10.40 17.29 2.32
CA GLU A 542 -11.55 17.69 1.49
C GLU A 542 -11.68 16.81 0.23
N GLY A 543 -10.56 16.27 -0.26
CA GLY A 543 -10.53 15.32 -1.37
C GLY A 543 -11.14 13.95 -1.05
N ALA A 544 -11.48 13.66 0.22
CA ALA A 544 -12.25 12.49 0.62
C ALA A 544 -13.75 12.62 0.27
N MET A 545 -14.15 13.64 -0.47
CA MET A 545 -15.51 13.80 -1.00
C MET A 545 -15.57 13.32 -2.46
N ILE A 546 -16.50 12.39 -2.73
CA ILE A 546 -16.86 11.94 -4.08
C ILE A 546 -18.14 12.67 -4.48
N GLN A 547 -18.04 13.64 -5.40
CA GLN A 547 -19.18 14.39 -5.87
C GLN A 547 -19.67 13.85 -7.21
N VAL A 548 -20.95 13.54 -7.31
CA VAL A 548 -21.61 13.07 -8.54
C VAL A 548 -22.84 13.95 -8.79
N ASP A 549 -22.83 14.63 -9.93
CA ASP A 549 -23.99 15.44 -10.37
C ASP A 549 -25.02 14.55 -11.06
N MET A 550 -26.19 14.42 -10.47
CA MET A 550 -27.25 13.56 -10.98
C MET A 550 -27.89 14.10 -12.25
N SER A 551 -27.66 15.34 -12.65
CA SER A 551 -28.09 15.87 -13.94
C SER A 551 -27.40 15.20 -15.13
N GLU A 552 -26.24 14.60 -14.94
CA GLU A 552 -25.56 13.77 -15.95
C GLU A 552 -26.19 12.38 -16.12
N TYR A 553 -27.05 11.97 -15.18
CA TYR A 553 -27.62 10.61 -15.08
C TYR A 553 -29.14 10.61 -15.26
N MET A 554 -29.66 11.51 -16.10
CA MET A 554 -31.07 11.58 -16.44
C MET A 554 -31.53 10.46 -17.37
N GLU A 555 -30.62 9.94 -18.20
CA GLU A 555 -30.91 8.89 -19.16
C GLU A 555 -30.54 7.52 -18.67
N LYS A 556 -31.28 6.48 -19.09
CA LYS A 556 -31.02 5.09 -18.70
C LYS A 556 -29.60 4.62 -19.05
N HIS A 557 -29.07 5.05 -20.19
CA HIS A 557 -27.72 4.69 -20.61
C HIS A 557 -26.63 5.30 -19.74
N SER A 558 -26.86 6.46 -19.17
CA SER A 558 -25.92 7.11 -18.26
C SER A 558 -25.81 6.39 -16.91
N VAL A 559 -26.89 5.72 -16.46
CA VAL A 559 -26.90 4.99 -15.18
C VAL A 559 -25.87 3.85 -15.16
N SER A 560 -25.64 3.18 -16.28
CA SER A 560 -24.63 2.13 -16.39
C SER A 560 -23.21 2.66 -16.14
N ARG A 561 -22.93 3.95 -16.37
CA ARG A 561 -21.63 4.56 -16.07
C ARG A 561 -21.35 4.64 -14.57
N LEU A 562 -22.38 4.62 -13.70
CA LEU A 562 -22.17 4.61 -12.24
C LEU A 562 -21.62 3.27 -11.74
N VAL A 563 -22.13 2.16 -12.30
CA VAL A 563 -21.85 0.79 -11.84
C VAL A 563 -20.88 0.07 -12.78
N GLY A 564 -20.76 0.54 -14.01
CA GLY A 564 -20.02 -0.06 -15.11
C GLY A 564 -20.93 -0.62 -16.20
N SER A 565 -20.43 -0.68 -17.43
CA SER A 565 -21.17 -1.18 -18.59
C SER A 565 -21.21 -2.70 -18.59
N PRO A 566 -22.34 -3.33 -19.00
CA PRO A 566 -22.41 -4.79 -19.15
C PRO A 566 -21.43 -5.33 -20.21
N PRO A 567 -21.07 -6.60 -20.13
CA PRO A 567 -20.19 -7.25 -21.11
C PRO A 567 -20.72 -7.06 -22.54
N GLY A 568 -19.86 -6.64 -23.46
CA GLY A 568 -20.18 -6.42 -24.88
C GLY A 568 -20.58 -5.00 -25.24
N TYR A 569 -20.66 -4.07 -24.30
CA TYR A 569 -20.89 -2.64 -24.57
C TYR A 569 -19.57 -1.86 -24.50
N ILE A 570 -19.51 -0.74 -25.26
CA ILE A 570 -18.36 0.18 -25.23
C ILE A 570 -18.19 0.72 -23.79
N GLY A 571 -16.94 0.66 -23.26
CA GLY A 571 -16.65 1.09 -21.90
C GLY A 571 -16.77 -0.03 -20.83
N TYR A 572 -16.84 -1.30 -21.21
CA TYR A 572 -16.84 -2.44 -20.27
C TYR A 572 -15.52 -2.52 -19.45
N ASP A 573 -14.38 -2.20 -20.07
CA ASP A 573 -13.07 -2.19 -19.42
C ASP A 573 -12.89 -0.96 -18.50
N GLU A 574 -13.68 0.09 -18.70
CA GLU A 574 -13.75 1.23 -17.78
C GLU A 574 -14.72 0.87 -16.65
N GLY A 575 -14.23 0.67 -15.45
CA GLY A 575 -15.08 0.40 -14.27
C GLY A 575 -16.12 1.50 -14.05
N GLY A 576 -17.16 1.24 -13.24
CA GLY A 576 -18.18 2.24 -12.94
C GLY A 576 -17.61 3.43 -12.17
N GLN A 577 -17.98 4.65 -12.53
CA GLN A 577 -17.45 5.88 -11.92
C GLN A 577 -17.63 5.91 -10.40
N LEU A 578 -18.83 5.56 -9.91
CA LEU A 578 -19.10 5.52 -8.48
C LEU A 578 -18.40 4.34 -7.80
N THR A 579 -18.50 3.16 -8.40
CA THR A 579 -17.93 1.93 -7.81
C THR A 579 -16.40 1.99 -7.75
N GLU A 580 -15.73 2.48 -8.78
CA GLU A 580 -14.27 2.66 -8.79
C GLU A 580 -13.82 3.76 -7.83
N ALA A 581 -14.55 4.90 -7.77
CA ALA A 581 -14.23 5.98 -6.84
C ALA A 581 -14.31 5.51 -5.38
N VAL A 582 -15.37 4.78 -5.01
CA VAL A 582 -15.54 4.23 -3.65
C VAL A 582 -14.53 3.12 -3.36
N ARG A 583 -14.19 2.28 -4.35
CA ARG A 583 -13.15 1.26 -4.17
C ARG A 583 -11.78 1.86 -3.88
N ARG A 584 -11.46 2.99 -4.55
CA ARG A 584 -10.21 3.73 -4.30
C ARG A 584 -10.23 4.51 -2.99
N LYS A 585 -11.40 5.01 -2.58
CA LYS A 585 -11.60 5.79 -1.35
C LYS A 585 -12.79 5.22 -0.57
N PRO A 586 -12.62 4.07 0.11
CA PRO A 586 -13.71 3.41 0.83
C PRO A 586 -14.22 4.21 2.03
N TYR A 587 -13.48 5.22 2.45
CA TYR A 587 -13.84 6.18 3.49
C TYR A 587 -13.99 7.54 2.86
N SER A 588 -15.22 7.86 2.50
CA SER A 588 -15.52 9.10 1.79
C SER A 588 -16.93 9.57 2.08
N VAL A 589 -17.13 10.84 1.84
CA VAL A 589 -18.47 11.42 1.74
C VAL A 589 -18.89 11.37 0.27
N ILE A 590 -19.95 10.63 -0.01
CA ILE A 590 -20.53 10.56 -1.34
C ILE A 590 -21.63 11.61 -1.41
N LEU A 591 -21.43 12.62 -2.25
CA LEU A 591 -22.39 13.68 -2.50
C LEU A 591 -23.07 13.44 -3.85
N LEU A 592 -24.38 13.13 -3.82
CA LEU A 592 -25.23 12.99 -4.98
C LEU A 592 -26.02 14.30 -5.13
N ASP A 593 -25.55 15.17 -6.02
CA ASP A 593 -26.14 16.51 -6.18
C ASP A 593 -27.34 16.44 -7.12
N GLU A 594 -28.38 17.21 -6.82
CA GLU A 594 -29.63 17.31 -7.58
C GLU A 594 -30.31 15.95 -7.85
N ILE A 595 -30.48 15.15 -6.79
CA ILE A 595 -30.99 13.77 -6.86
C ILE A 595 -32.35 13.65 -7.55
N GLU A 596 -33.19 14.70 -7.54
CA GLU A 596 -34.47 14.74 -8.21
C GLU A 596 -34.39 14.65 -9.74
N LYS A 597 -33.21 14.92 -10.32
CA LYS A 597 -32.98 14.83 -11.77
C LYS A 597 -32.58 13.44 -12.22
N ALA A 598 -32.20 12.56 -11.29
CA ALA A 598 -31.71 11.23 -11.59
C ALA A 598 -32.76 10.32 -12.23
N HIS A 599 -32.33 9.46 -13.14
CA HIS A 599 -33.18 8.41 -13.69
C HIS A 599 -33.70 7.47 -12.58
N PRO A 600 -34.94 6.93 -12.67
CA PRO A 600 -35.48 6.02 -11.65
C PRO A 600 -34.62 4.80 -11.31
N ASP A 601 -33.80 4.32 -12.23
CA ASP A 601 -32.90 3.19 -11.99
C ASP A 601 -31.77 3.52 -11.00
N VAL A 602 -31.38 4.81 -10.85
CA VAL A 602 -30.43 5.26 -9.82
C VAL A 602 -30.97 4.99 -8.42
N PHE A 603 -32.29 5.18 -8.20
CA PHE A 603 -32.90 4.90 -6.90
C PHE A 603 -32.84 3.41 -6.53
N ASN A 604 -32.91 2.52 -7.54
CA ASN A 604 -32.75 1.07 -7.28
C ASN A 604 -31.33 0.74 -6.82
N ILE A 605 -30.30 1.39 -7.40
CA ILE A 605 -28.90 1.27 -6.97
C ILE A 605 -28.74 1.79 -5.54
N LEU A 606 -29.31 2.97 -5.26
CA LEU A 606 -29.24 3.58 -3.93
C LEU A 606 -29.95 2.74 -2.88
N LEU A 607 -31.06 2.07 -3.19
CA LEU A 607 -31.73 1.15 -2.27
C LEU A 607 -30.80 0.01 -1.86
N GLN A 608 -30.07 -0.58 -2.80
CA GLN A 608 -29.11 -1.63 -2.49
C GLN A 608 -27.96 -1.10 -1.60
N VAL A 609 -27.41 0.07 -1.92
CA VAL A 609 -26.35 0.71 -1.10
C VAL A 609 -26.85 1.01 0.31
N LEU A 610 -28.05 1.58 0.47
CA LEU A 610 -28.58 2.00 1.76
C LEU A 610 -29.07 0.84 2.64
N GLU A 611 -29.41 -0.32 2.04
CA GLU A 611 -29.91 -1.49 2.75
C GLU A 611 -28.81 -2.49 3.10
N GLU A 612 -27.99 -2.85 2.11
CA GLU A 612 -26.95 -3.86 2.24
C GLU A 612 -25.55 -3.27 2.48
N GLY A 613 -25.38 -1.95 2.27
CA GLY A 613 -24.09 -1.28 2.33
C GLY A 613 -23.09 -1.80 1.29
N LYS A 614 -23.56 -2.47 0.24
CA LYS A 614 -22.72 -3.06 -0.82
C LYS A 614 -23.37 -2.86 -2.17
N LEU A 615 -22.56 -2.72 -3.19
CA LEU A 615 -23.00 -2.63 -4.57
C LEU A 615 -22.14 -3.55 -5.45
N THR A 616 -22.78 -4.38 -6.28
CA THR A 616 -22.04 -5.24 -7.22
C THR A 616 -21.83 -4.47 -8.53
N ASP A 617 -20.58 -4.36 -8.97
CA ASP A 617 -20.24 -3.73 -10.25
C ASP A 617 -20.55 -4.64 -11.45
N SER A 618 -20.38 -4.12 -12.65
CA SER A 618 -20.60 -4.84 -13.91
C SER A 618 -19.64 -6.03 -14.10
N GLN A 619 -18.53 -6.06 -13.38
CA GLN A 619 -17.55 -7.16 -13.41
C GLN A 619 -17.84 -8.22 -12.33
N GLY A 620 -18.93 -8.07 -11.57
CA GLY A 620 -19.30 -9.00 -10.50
C GLY A 620 -18.60 -8.75 -9.16
N ARG A 621 -17.78 -7.71 -9.05
CA ARG A 621 -17.08 -7.36 -7.81
C ARG A 621 -18.00 -6.62 -6.85
N LYS A 622 -17.94 -6.95 -5.58
CA LYS A 622 -18.72 -6.30 -4.52
C LYS A 622 -17.94 -5.11 -3.97
N VAL A 623 -18.48 -3.93 -4.12
CA VAL A 623 -17.94 -2.68 -3.58
C VAL A 623 -18.65 -2.35 -2.27
N ASP A 624 -17.91 -2.02 -1.23
CA ASP A 624 -18.42 -1.79 0.12
C ASP A 624 -18.63 -0.30 0.40
N PHE A 625 -19.84 0.05 0.80
CA PHE A 625 -20.27 1.41 1.14
C PHE A 625 -20.50 1.60 2.65
N ARG A 626 -20.28 0.59 3.49
CA ARG A 626 -20.58 0.65 4.93
C ARG A 626 -19.81 1.74 5.66
N ASN A 627 -18.63 2.06 5.18
CA ASN A 627 -17.78 3.08 5.77
C ASN A 627 -17.94 4.46 5.11
N THR A 628 -18.84 4.59 4.14
CA THR A 628 -19.13 5.87 3.48
C THR A 628 -20.28 6.62 4.16
N ILE A 629 -20.35 7.92 3.93
CA ILE A 629 -21.47 8.76 4.28
C ILE A 629 -22.13 9.19 2.97
N VAL A 630 -23.39 8.84 2.78
CA VAL A 630 -24.14 9.16 1.57
C VAL A 630 -25.01 10.40 1.83
N ILE A 631 -24.75 11.47 1.09
CA ILE A 631 -25.49 12.72 1.14
C ILE A 631 -26.13 12.96 -0.22
N MET A 632 -27.43 13.13 -0.24
CA MET A 632 -28.20 13.48 -1.42
C MET A 632 -28.66 14.92 -1.26
N THR A 633 -28.42 15.80 -2.24
CA THR A 633 -28.98 17.15 -2.22
C THR A 633 -30.18 17.25 -3.14
N SER A 634 -31.14 18.08 -2.77
CA SER A 634 -32.29 18.36 -3.61
C SER A 634 -32.79 19.80 -3.40
N ASN A 635 -33.34 20.35 -4.44
CA ASN A 635 -33.98 21.65 -4.43
C ASN A 635 -35.52 21.55 -4.31
N ILE A 636 -36.07 20.34 -4.09
CA ILE A 636 -37.50 20.13 -3.86
C ILE A 636 -37.93 20.89 -2.61
N GLY A 637 -39.08 21.53 -2.67
CA GLY A 637 -39.57 22.34 -1.57
C GLY A 637 -39.02 23.75 -1.48
N ALA A 638 -38.00 24.13 -2.30
CA ALA A 638 -37.44 25.48 -2.30
C ALA A 638 -38.47 26.58 -2.49
N ALA A 639 -39.46 26.36 -3.35
CA ALA A 639 -40.58 27.29 -3.59
C ALA A 639 -41.50 27.42 -2.36
N THR A 640 -41.67 26.33 -1.60
CA THR A 640 -42.48 26.29 -0.38
C THR A 640 -41.76 27.02 0.76
N ILE A 641 -40.43 26.82 0.87
CA ILE A 641 -39.57 27.57 1.79
C ILE A 641 -39.57 29.07 1.46
N ALA A 642 -39.55 29.40 0.17
CA ALA A 642 -39.59 30.80 -0.28
C ALA A 642 -40.90 31.53 0.03
N LYS A 643 -42.06 30.88 -0.09
CA LYS A 643 -43.39 31.47 0.10
C LYS A 643 -43.77 31.71 1.57
N ASN A 644 -43.28 30.91 2.50
CA ASN A 644 -43.61 31.08 3.93
C ASN A 644 -43.11 32.39 4.57
N GLN A 645 -42.19 33.10 3.92
CA GLN A 645 -41.70 34.42 4.42
C GLN A 645 -42.47 35.62 3.92
N ASN A 646 -43.41 35.44 2.98
CA ASN A 646 -44.19 36.59 2.41
C ASN A 646 -45.49 36.91 3.18
N PHE A 647 -45.80 36.17 4.23
CA PHE A 647 -46.86 36.57 5.16
C PHE A 647 -46.22 37.30 6.34
N GLY A 648 -46.10 38.60 6.19
CA GLY A 648 -45.67 39.46 7.29
C GLY A 648 -46.63 39.32 8.47
N PHE A 649 -46.05 38.84 9.60
CA PHE A 649 -46.50 39.21 10.93
C PHE A 649 -45.28 39.13 11.88
N SER A 650 -45.07 40.26 12.52
CA SER A 650 -44.25 40.63 13.63
C SER A 650 -43.76 39.55 14.59
N GLN A 651 -42.48 39.66 14.92
CA GLN A 651 -41.80 39.39 16.18
C GLN A 651 -42.66 38.76 17.30
N ALA A 652 -42.42 37.45 17.51
CA ALA A 652 -42.52 36.84 18.82
C ALA A 652 -41.52 35.68 18.84
N GLU A 653 -40.60 35.75 19.78
CA GLU A 653 -39.42 34.87 19.92
C GLU A 653 -39.72 33.41 20.32
N ASP A 654 -41.00 33.00 20.38
CA ASP A 654 -41.42 31.64 20.82
C ASP A 654 -42.03 30.73 19.71
N GLU A 655 -42.09 31.16 18.45
CA GLU A 655 -42.71 30.38 17.35
C GLU A 655 -41.77 29.59 16.47
N SER A 656 -40.45 29.58 16.74
CA SER A 656 -39.45 28.96 15.85
C SER A 656 -39.58 27.43 15.73
N GLY A 657 -40.04 26.73 16.76
CA GLY A 657 -40.17 25.28 16.77
C GLY A 657 -41.36 24.74 15.95
N GLN A 658 -42.53 25.36 16.09
CA GLN A 658 -43.76 24.96 15.35
C GLN A 658 -43.66 25.28 13.86
N SER A 659 -43.02 26.39 13.50
CA SER A 659 -42.79 26.78 12.11
C SER A 659 -41.87 25.85 11.35
N TYR A 660 -40.84 25.26 12.03
CA TYR A 660 -39.91 24.30 11.42
C TYR A 660 -40.59 22.97 11.15
N ASP A 661 -41.30 22.41 12.12
CA ASP A 661 -41.97 21.12 11.98
C ASP A 661 -43.09 21.17 10.95
N ASP A 662 -43.87 22.28 10.87
CA ASP A 662 -44.87 22.48 9.85
C ASP A 662 -44.27 22.61 8.43
N MET A 663 -43.13 23.29 8.30
CA MET A 663 -42.41 23.40 7.04
C MET A 663 -41.83 22.02 6.64
N LYS A 664 -41.20 21.34 7.56
CA LYS A 664 -40.70 19.98 7.36
C LYS A 664 -41.82 19.03 6.94
N GLY A 665 -42.98 19.12 7.56
CA GLY A 665 -44.17 18.32 7.21
C GLY A 665 -44.64 18.54 5.77
N LYS A 666 -44.72 19.79 5.30
CA LYS A 666 -45.08 20.15 3.93
C LYS A 666 -44.06 19.61 2.91
N ILE A 667 -42.78 19.82 3.19
CA ILE A 667 -41.70 19.36 2.32
C ILE A 667 -41.66 17.83 2.26
N MET A 668 -41.87 17.14 3.38
CA MET A 668 -42.01 15.68 3.42
C MET A 668 -43.17 15.18 2.57
N GLY A 669 -44.26 15.96 2.46
CA GLY A 669 -45.37 15.67 1.55
C GLY A 669 -44.99 15.77 0.07
N GLU A 670 -44.16 16.75 -0.30
CA GLU A 670 -43.62 16.88 -1.66
C GLU A 670 -42.59 15.77 -1.98
N LEU A 671 -41.73 15.46 -1.04
CA LEU A 671 -40.75 14.34 -1.17
C LEU A 671 -41.43 13.00 -1.44
N LYS A 672 -42.49 12.67 -0.71
CA LYS A 672 -43.26 11.41 -0.90
C LYS A 672 -43.90 11.30 -2.28
N ARG A 673 -44.06 12.41 -3.01
CA ARG A 673 -44.55 12.41 -4.40
C ARG A 673 -43.46 12.09 -5.42
N VAL A 674 -42.21 12.47 -5.12
CA VAL A 674 -41.07 12.32 -6.02
C VAL A 674 -40.32 11.03 -5.74
N PHE A 675 -40.09 10.72 -4.47
CA PHE A 675 -39.33 9.57 -4.05
C PHE A 675 -40.23 8.44 -3.54
N ARG A 676 -39.85 7.19 -3.84
CA ARG A 676 -40.54 6.02 -3.32
C ARG A 676 -40.44 5.96 -1.79
N PRO A 677 -41.54 5.61 -1.09
CA PRO A 677 -41.51 5.49 0.39
C PRO A 677 -40.38 4.56 0.92
N GLU A 678 -40.04 3.51 0.14
CA GLU A 678 -38.97 2.57 0.45
C GLU A 678 -37.63 3.27 0.62
N LEU A 679 -37.26 4.19 -0.28
CA LEU A 679 -36.02 4.95 -0.21
C LEU A 679 -36.01 5.85 1.03
N LEU A 680 -37.09 6.59 1.24
CA LEU A 680 -37.19 7.53 2.36
C LEU A 680 -37.08 6.84 3.73
N ASN A 681 -37.58 5.61 3.85
CA ASN A 681 -37.49 4.82 5.08
C ASN A 681 -36.07 4.27 5.34
N ARG A 682 -35.18 4.30 4.35
CA ARG A 682 -33.78 3.83 4.47
C ARG A 682 -32.79 4.95 4.80
N ILE A 683 -33.25 6.19 4.70
CA ILE A 683 -32.45 7.38 4.99
C ILE A 683 -32.50 7.65 6.48
N ASP A 684 -31.33 7.90 7.09
CA ASP A 684 -31.21 8.16 8.53
C ASP A 684 -31.89 9.48 8.94
N GLU A 685 -31.71 10.53 8.12
CA GLU A 685 -32.26 11.85 8.44
C GLU A 685 -32.54 12.68 7.17
N VAL A 686 -33.68 13.37 7.20
CA VAL A 686 -34.02 14.37 6.19
C VAL A 686 -33.82 15.76 6.81
N ILE A 687 -32.91 16.52 6.24
CA ILE A 687 -32.42 17.79 6.80
C ILE A 687 -32.85 18.94 5.89
N VAL A 688 -33.54 19.91 6.47
CA VAL A 688 -34.03 21.09 5.74
C VAL A 688 -33.12 22.27 6.05
N PHE A 689 -32.52 22.84 5.01
CA PHE A 689 -31.69 24.04 5.09
C PHE A 689 -32.56 25.29 4.97
N HIS A 690 -32.34 26.26 5.83
CA HIS A 690 -33.01 27.54 5.82
C HIS A 690 -32.35 28.55 4.90
N LYS A 691 -33.08 29.58 4.55
CA LYS A 691 -32.49 30.75 3.91
C LYS A 691 -31.55 31.45 4.87
N LEU A 692 -30.47 31.97 4.33
CA LEU A 692 -29.49 32.73 5.10
C LEU A 692 -30.03 34.12 5.46
N SER A 693 -29.85 34.56 6.71
CA SER A 693 -30.14 35.93 7.14
C SER A 693 -29.06 36.90 6.64
N ARG A 694 -29.37 38.20 6.66
CA ARG A 694 -28.41 39.23 6.24
C ARG A 694 -27.13 39.20 7.10
N GLU A 695 -27.26 38.99 8.38
CA GLU A 695 -26.11 38.83 9.30
C GLU A 695 -25.24 37.64 8.96
N GLN A 696 -25.85 36.48 8.68
CA GLN A 696 -25.13 35.28 8.27
C GLN A 696 -24.39 35.47 6.95
N ILE A 697 -24.97 36.26 6.01
CA ILE A 697 -24.31 36.55 4.75
C ILE A 697 -23.08 37.45 4.96
N LEU A 698 -23.14 38.42 5.86
CA LEU A 698 -21.97 39.23 6.22
C LEU A 698 -20.84 38.39 6.79
N HIS A 699 -21.16 37.43 7.67
CA HIS A 699 -20.16 36.46 8.16
C HIS A 699 -19.59 35.57 7.05
N ILE A 700 -20.41 35.18 6.05
CA ILE A 700 -19.92 34.43 4.88
C ILE A 700 -18.96 35.28 4.05
N VAL A 701 -19.24 36.56 3.85
CA VAL A 701 -18.30 37.48 3.20
C VAL A 701 -16.96 37.49 3.94
N ASP A 702 -16.98 37.70 5.26
CA ASP A 702 -15.75 37.69 6.06
C ASP A 702 -14.98 36.38 5.94
N PHE A 703 -15.67 35.23 5.94
CA PHE A 703 -15.06 33.92 5.74
C PHE A 703 -14.44 33.77 4.35
N MET A 704 -15.11 34.22 3.30
CA MET A 704 -14.58 34.19 1.93
C MET A 704 -13.34 35.10 1.77
N LEU A 705 -13.30 36.19 2.50
CA LEU A 705 -12.18 37.14 2.51
C LEU A 705 -10.95 36.60 3.26
N ASN A 706 -11.12 35.67 4.21
CA ASN A 706 -9.96 35.05 4.91
C ASN A 706 -8.99 34.41 3.95
N ARG A 707 -9.48 33.74 2.90
CA ARG A 707 -8.62 33.17 1.87
C ARG A 707 -7.81 34.23 1.12
N LEU A 708 -8.42 35.37 0.87
CA LEU A 708 -7.73 36.51 0.24
C LEU A 708 -6.72 37.13 1.19
N ARG A 709 -7.03 37.19 2.49
CA ARG A 709 -6.10 37.65 3.54
C ARG A 709 -4.87 36.75 3.63
N GLU A 710 -5.05 35.44 3.69
CA GLU A 710 -3.95 34.45 3.67
C GLU A 710 -3.05 34.56 2.44
N GLN A 711 -3.63 34.88 1.27
CA GLN A 711 -2.84 35.09 0.05
C GLN A 711 -2.04 36.40 0.08
N LEU A 712 -2.60 37.48 0.65
CA LEU A 712 -1.92 38.75 0.78
C LEU A 712 -0.87 38.74 1.89
N GLU A 713 -1.06 37.98 2.96
CA GLU A 713 -0.03 37.74 3.98
C GLU A 713 1.27 37.17 3.43
N GLN A 714 1.19 36.34 2.38
CA GLN A 714 2.39 35.85 1.66
C GLN A 714 3.19 36.97 0.99
N HIS A 715 2.53 38.11 0.75
CA HIS A 715 3.13 39.33 0.23
C HIS A 715 3.41 40.38 1.32
N GLU A 716 3.29 39.99 2.60
CA GLU A 716 3.45 40.85 3.77
C GLU A 716 2.52 42.07 3.77
N VAL A 717 1.30 41.91 3.22
CA VAL A 717 0.26 42.94 3.13
C VAL A 717 -1.00 42.44 3.80
N THR A 718 -1.66 43.28 4.56
CA THR A 718 -2.99 43.00 5.17
C THR A 718 -4.09 43.75 4.46
N ILE A 719 -5.33 43.24 4.48
CA ILE A 719 -6.51 43.88 3.92
C ILE A 719 -7.61 44.03 4.94
N GLU A 720 -8.18 45.21 5.04
CA GLU A 720 -9.33 45.53 5.87
C GLU A 720 -10.46 46.16 5.05
N LEU A 721 -11.66 45.66 5.23
CA LEU A 721 -12.85 46.18 4.58
C LEU A 721 -13.70 46.93 5.59
N THR A 722 -14.15 48.14 5.22
CA THR A 722 -15.14 48.86 6.00
C THR A 722 -16.53 48.20 5.93
N GLU A 723 -17.38 48.40 6.92
CA GLU A 723 -18.75 47.89 6.94
C GLU A 723 -19.54 48.31 5.69
N SER A 724 -19.34 49.52 5.19
CA SER A 724 -19.97 50.00 3.93
C SER A 724 -19.52 49.20 2.68
N ALA A 725 -18.24 48.78 2.63
CA ALA A 725 -17.76 47.95 1.53
C ALA A 725 -18.30 46.52 1.64
N LYS A 726 -18.40 45.95 2.83
CA LYS A 726 -19.04 44.65 3.05
C LYS A 726 -20.52 44.65 2.70
N GLU A 727 -21.26 45.74 3.06
CA GLU A 727 -22.65 45.89 2.68
C GLU A 727 -22.85 46.00 1.16
N LEU A 728 -21.93 46.63 0.44
CA LEU A 728 -21.96 46.66 -1.03
C LEU A 728 -21.82 45.25 -1.60
N LEU A 729 -20.89 44.49 -1.11
CA LEU A 729 -20.68 43.09 -1.55
C LEU A 729 -21.93 42.23 -1.31
N VAL A 730 -22.62 42.43 -0.18
CA VAL A 730 -23.87 41.75 0.14
C VAL A 730 -25.01 42.22 -0.78
N GLN A 731 -25.12 43.49 -1.07
CA GLN A 731 -26.18 44.06 -1.95
C GLN A 731 -26.05 43.49 -3.37
N GLU A 732 -24.85 43.46 -3.91
CA GLU A 732 -24.58 42.95 -5.27
C GLU A 732 -24.45 41.41 -5.36
N GLY A 733 -24.08 40.77 -4.27
CA GLY A 733 -23.78 39.32 -4.23
C GLY A 733 -24.90 38.45 -3.68
N TYR A 734 -25.98 39.00 -3.13
CA TYR A 734 -27.08 38.24 -2.56
C TYR A 734 -28.33 38.30 -3.45
N ASP A 735 -28.74 37.11 -3.90
CA ASP A 735 -30.03 36.91 -4.57
C ASP A 735 -30.91 35.98 -3.70
N PRO A 736 -32.11 36.38 -3.30
CA PRO A 736 -33.02 35.56 -2.53
C PRO A 736 -33.34 34.19 -3.15
N ALA A 737 -33.23 34.04 -4.47
CA ALA A 737 -33.44 32.78 -5.18
C ALA A 737 -32.20 31.89 -5.30
N MET A 738 -31.01 32.50 -5.36
CA MET A 738 -29.74 31.84 -5.53
C MET A 738 -28.87 31.79 -4.27
N GLY A 739 -29.29 32.39 -3.17
CA GLY A 739 -28.58 32.48 -1.89
C GLY A 739 -27.21 33.18 -2.00
N ALA A 740 -26.19 32.64 -1.36
CA ALA A 740 -24.83 33.17 -1.38
C ALA A 740 -24.00 32.75 -2.62
N ARG A 741 -24.57 32.03 -3.59
CA ARG A 741 -23.81 31.56 -4.78
C ARG A 741 -23.29 32.70 -5.66
N PRO A 742 -24.03 33.81 -5.89
CA PRO A 742 -23.51 34.96 -6.65
C PRO A 742 -22.44 35.76 -5.92
N LEU A 743 -22.39 35.66 -4.60
CA LEU A 743 -21.48 36.42 -3.73
C LEU A 743 -20.00 36.25 -4.14
N ARG A 744 -19.58 35.05 -4.49
CA ARG A 744 -18.21 34.79 -4.97
C ARG A 744 -17.87 35.59 -6.21
N ARG A 745 -18.81 35.69 -7.15
CA ARG A 745 -18.62 36.50 -8.37
C ARG A 745 -18.60 37.97 -8.09
N ALA A 746 -19.43 38.42 -7.10
CA ALA A 746 -19.43 39.82 -6.68
C ALA A 746 -18.09 40.18 -5.99
N ILE A 747 -17.58 39.32 -5.10
CA ILE A 747 -16.27 39.53 -4.48
C ILE A 747 -15.19 39.59 -5.55
N GLN A 748 -15.16 38.65 -6.50
CA GLN A 748 -14.19 38.69 -7.58
C GLN A 748 -14.25 39.98 -8.39
N ARG A 749 -15.44 40.35 -8.88
CA ARG A 749 -15.61 41.53 -9.75
C ARG A 749 -15.33 42.86 -9.01
N ILE A 750 -15.82 42.98 -7.79
CA ILE A 750 -15.82 44.28 -7.06
C ILE A 750 -14.54 44.45 -6.24
N LEU A 751 -13.94 43.35 -5.77
CA LEU A 751 -12.80 43.41 -4.88
C LEU A 751 -11.53 42.80 -5.50
N GLU A 752 -11.55 41.51 -5.91
CA GLU A 752 -10.31 40.81 -6.33
C GLU A 752 -9.71 41.43 -7.60
N ASP A 753 -10.53 41.70 -8.62
CA ASP A 753 -10.04 42.27 -9.90
C ASP A 753 -9.45 43.68 -9.71
N PRO A 754 -10.17 44.64 -9.03
CA PRO A 754 -9.59 45.96 -8.74
C PRO A 754 -8.37 45.91 -7.80
N LEU A 755 -8.36 44.96 -6.86
CA LEU A 755 -7.26 44.78 -5.93
C LEU A 755 -5.99 44.29 -6.66
N ALA A 756 -6.16 43.38 -7.62
CA ALA A 756 -5.03 42.90 -8.42
C ALA A 756 -4.40 44.03 -9.23
N ASP A 757 -5.23 44.88 -9.87
CA ASP A 757 -4.74 46.09 -10.60
C ASP A 757 -4.07 47.06 -9.65
N PHE A 758 -4.61 47.27 -8.43
CA PHE A 758 -4.06 48.16 -7.43
C PHE A 758 -2.70 47.68 -6.89
N VAL A 759 -2.58 46.37 -6.60
CA VAL A 759 -1.31 45.76 -6.14
C VAL A 759 -0.25 45.81 -7.23
N LEU A 760 -0.61 45.59 -8.49
CA LEU A 760 0.33 45.67 -9.62
C LEU A 760 0.78 47.13 -9.95
N ALA A 761 -0.10 48.12 -9.73
CA ALA A 761 0.19 49.50 -10.04
C ALA A 761 1.04 50.22 -8.98
N GLN A 762 1.05 49.72 -7.73
CA GLN A 762 1.75 50.39 -6.61
C GLN A 762 2.79 49.45 -5.99
N GLN A 763 3.98 49.99 -5.70
CA GLN A 763 5.00 49.31 -4.91
C GLN A 763 4.60 49.40 -3.42
N MET A 764 4.13 48.30 -2.86
CA MET A 764 3.72 48.23 -1.47
C MET A 764 4.92 47.98 -0.57
N GLN A 765 4.94 48.63 0.58
CA GLN A 765 5.96 48.39 1.61
C GLN A 765 5.48 47.17 2.46
N PRO A 766 6.39 46.26 2.82
CA PRO A 766 6.07 45.18 3.76
C PRO A 766 5.41 45.72 5.05
N GLY A 767 4.33 45.07 5.52
CA GLY A 767 3.55 45.49 6.67
C GLY A 767 2.50 46.57 6.40
N SER A 768 2.26 46.94 5.14
CA SER A 768 1.17 47.89 4.78
C SER A 768 -0.22 47.26 4.88
N THR A 769 -1.24 48.02 5.24
CA THR A 769 -2.63 47.60 5.28
C THR A 769 -3.39 48.29 4.14
N ILE A 770 -4.13 47.54 3.32
CA ILE A 770 -5.03 48.04 2.30
C ILE A 770 -6.41 48.22 2.94
N LEU A 771 -6.84 49.44 3.05
CA LEU A 771 -8.19 49.78 3.51
C LEU A 771 -9.14 49.93 2.33
N VAL A 772 -10.17 49.09 2.28
CA VAL A 772 -11.17 49.11 1.20
C VAL A 772 -12.43 49.79 1.68
N ASN A 773 -12.78 50.88 0.99
CA ASN A 773 -13.97 51.65 1.26
C ASN A 773 -14.95 51.62 0.08
N ARG A 774 -16.25 51.80 0.34
CA ARG A 774 -17.21 52.05 -0.72
C ARG A 774 -17.03 53.47 -1.26
N LYS A 775 -16.97 53.65 -2.56
CA LYS A 775 -16.94 54.96 -3.23
C LYS A 775 -18.34 55.60 -3.15
N ASP A 776 -18.40 56.84 -2.64
CA ASP A 776 -19.65 57.54 -2.44
C ASP A 776 -20.50 57.60 -3.73
N GLY A 777 -21.74 57.05 -3.64
CA GLY A 777 -22.71 57.07 -4.72
C GLY A 777 -22.45 56.16 -5.91
N SER A 778 -21.54 55.21 -5.80
CA SER A 778 -21.25 54.19 -6.82
C SER A 778 -21.21 52.77 -6.24
N ASP A 779 -21.27 51.78 -7.13
CA ASP A 779 -21.13 50.38 -6.81
C ASP A 779 -19.66 49.88 -6.99
N GLU A 780 -18.74 50.81 -6.81
CA GLU A 780 -17.29 50.58 -6.87
C GLU A 780 -16.65 50.75 -5.49
N VAL A 781 -15.51 50.13 -5.31
CA VAL A 781 -14.67 50.26 -4.12
C VAL A 781 -13.49 51.19 -4.38
N THR A 782 -13.05 51.91 -3.35
CA THR A 782 -11.79 52.66 -3.34
C THR A 782 -10.82 51.98 -2.39
N MET A 783 -9.54 51.96 -2.75
CA MET A 783 -8.49 51.32 -1.98
C MET A 783 -7.45 52.36 -1.56
N ASP A 784 -7.17 52.43 -0.27
CA ASP A 784 -6.19 53.33 0.31
C ASP A 784 -5.11 52.51 1.02
N ILE A 785 -3.83 52.94 0.91
CA ILE A 785 -2.74 52.29 1.63
C ILE A 785 -2.53 53.01 2.97
N VAL A 786 -2.62 52.24 4.03
CA VAL A 786 -2.23 52.68 5.34
C VAL A 786 -0.79 52.18 5.59
N PRO A 787 0.20 53.05 5.68
CA PRO A 787 1.58 52.65 5.93
C PRO A 787 1.71 51.98 7.28
N PRO A 788 2.69 51.08 7.48
CA PRO A 788 2.88 50.41 8.77
C PRO A 788 3.17 51.49 9.86
N THR A 789 2.49 51.37 10.97
CA THR A 789 2.71 52.25 12.16
C THR A 789 4.10 51.94 12.73
N PRO A 790 4.99 52.95 12.95
CA PRO A 790 6.37 52.71 13.34
C PRO A 790 6.63 52.16 14.73
N ASP A 791 5.61 51.77 15.49
CA ASP A 791 5.74 51.22 16.84
C ASP A 791 4.73 50.06 17.11
N ALA A 792 5.05 48.85 16.67
CA ALA A 792 4.61 47.68 17.40
C ALA A 792 5.86 46.81 17.63
N PRO A 793 6.28 46.52 18.88
CA PRO A 793 7.34 45.60 19.17
C PRO A 793 6.95 44.21 18.60
N PRO A 794 7.92 43.40 18.15
CA PRO A 794 7.66 42.05 17.66
C PRO A 794 6.91 41.29 18.77
N ALA A 795 5.79 40.67 18.43
CA ALA A 795 5.05 39.84 19.35
C ALA A 795 6.00 38.76 19.89
N ASP A 796 6.41 38.93 21.14
CA ASP A 796 7.13 37.93 21.89
C ASP A 796 6.38 36.62 21.82
N LEU A 797 7.08 35.60 21.31
CA LEU A 797 6.74 34.21 21.50
C LEU A 797 6.55 33.97 23.01
N ALA A 798 5.33 34.15 23.50
CA ALA A 798 4.99 33.74 24.83
C ALA A 798 5.06 32.22 24.92
N GLU A 799 6.05 31.80 25.68
CA GLU A 799 6.23 30.47 26.25
C GLU A 799 4.88 29.81 26.57
N VAL A 800 4.62 28.69 25.92
CA VAL A 800 3.67 27.72 26.44
C VAL A 800 4.48 26.82 27.39
N GLY A 801 4.51 27.23 28.63
CA GLY A 801 4.90 26.38 29.74
C GLY A 801 3.65 25.75 30.36
N GLU A 802 3.80 24.45 30.63
CA GLU A 802 2.99 23.46 31.35
C GLU A 802 1.88 22.78 30.58
#